data_89178fb1647eec3774a27ace21a3691d
#
_entry.id   89178fb1647eec3774a27ace21a3691d
#
_cell.length_a   1.000
_cell.length_b   1.000
_cell.length_c   1.000
_cell.angle_alpha   90.00
_cell.angle_beta   90.00
_cell.angle_gamma   90.00
#
_symmetry.space_group_name_H-M   'P 1'
#
loop_
_entity.id
_entity.type
_entity.pdbx_description
1 polymer ?
#
loop_
_entity_poly.entity_id
_entity_poly.type
_entity_poly.pdbx_seq_one_letter_code
_entity_poly.pdbx_strand_id
1 'polypeptide(L)'
;LHIGHVFSYTHADVIARYKRMTGKQVFYPMGWDDNGLPTERRVENYFGVRCDPSLPYDPSFSPPEKAPEQKISISRKNFVELCHQLTQADEVVFKDLWRNLGVSIDWTLEYSTISAHAQAISQRGFLEMLQRGEVYSSVAPTLWDVDFRTAVSQAELEDRERPGNYHRVAFKKADGSGSIEIETTRPELLPSCVALVAHPDDERFKALFGTNVITPLFSVEVPILAHELADPEKGAGIAMICTFGDTTDVTWWRELSLPTRALIGRDGRFLPAEFGSEQFPSTDAPSANAFYAGLEGKTVNQVRASIVEGLTQSGALIGELKPITHPVKFYEKGERPLEIVTSRQWFVATLKHREALLKRGEELSWHPDFMKHRYKSWVEGLNVDWNISRQRFFGVPFPAWYPTDANGTIDFDAPILPELSELPIDPSSDVPKGFSEAKRNQPNGFVGDPDVMDTWATSSLTPQIAGHWGTELFEKIFPMDLRPQAHEIIRTWLFSTVVRSHFQENSLPFKNALISGWVLDPDRKKMSKSVGNVVTPMPLIETHGADALRYWAASGRPGTDTAIDEAQMKIGRRLAIKTLNASKFVLGRLEGITIPSPAQITEPIDRDFIALLANVVNEATAAFNTYDYARALERTEAFFWTFCDNYVELVKTRAYGEGENATEAGTSSARATLAITLSVLQRLLAPFIPFVTEEVWRWWHDGSVHVAPWPVLAELGNVTPSRDSAVYEQVCEVLEAVRREKSTQKVSQKNEVELLKIDGPAELLGAIRNGETDLKNAGGVKAFELNESATLSITVTLSPLAI
;
A
#
# COMPACT_ATOMS: atom_id res chain seq x y z
N LEU A 1 -8.05 7.56 -9.00
CA LEU A 1 -8.43 6.98 -7.70
C LEU A 1 -9.26 5.73 -7.90
N HIS A 2 -9.04 4.75 -7.05
CA HIS A 2 -9.86 3.54 -6.96
C HIS A 2 -10.26 3.28 -5.50
N ILE A 3 -11.22 2.42 -5.30
CA ILE A 3 -11.82 2.13 -3.98
C ILE A 3 -10.78 1.66 -2.93
N GLY A 4 -9.66 1.07 -3.36
CA GLY A 4 -8.58 0.68 -2.45
C GLY A 4 -7.94 1.85 -1.70
N HIS A 5 -7.90 3.04 -2.28
CA HIS A 5 -7.45 4.24 -1.56
C HIS A 5 -8.44 4.60 -0.44
N VAL A 6 -9.75 4.58 -0.73
CA VAL A 6 -10.79 4.82 0.29
C VAL A 6 -10.63 3.86 1.47
N PHE A 7 -10.36 2.59 1.18
CA PHE A 7 -10.15 1.55 2.19
C PHE A 7 -9.00 1.93 3.14
N SER A 8 -7.80 2.13 2.61
CA SER A 8 -6.60 2.42 3.41
C SER A 8 -6.69 3.78 4.14
N TYR A 9 -7.18 4.83 3.48
CA TYR A 9 -7.29 6.16 4.09
C TYR A 9 -8.37 6.22 5.18
N THR A 10 -9.45 5.46 5.04
CA THR A 10 -10.45 5.33 6.12
C THR A 10 -9.83 4.72 7.37
N HIS A 11 -8.98 3.69 7.25
CA HIS A 11 -8.29 3.08 8.39
C HIS A 11 -7.40 4.10 9.13
N ALA A 12 -6.63 4.89 8.37
CA ALA A 12 -5.80 5.95 8.94
C ALA A 12 -6.64 6.99 9.68
N ASP A 13 -7.73 7.43 9.06
CA ASP A 13 -8.59 8.48 9.61
C ASP A 13 -9.35 8.03 10.87
N VAL A 14 -9.80 6.78 10.92
CA VAL A 14 -10.44 6.20 12.11
C VAL A 14 -9.49 6.26 13.32
N ILE A 15 -8.21 5.91 13.13
CA ILE A 15 -7.21 6.01 14.19
C ILE A 15 -6.91 7.47 14.54
N ALA A 16 -6.77 8.36 13.55
CA ALA A 16 -6.53 9.78 13.77
C ALA A 16 -7.65 10.43 14.62
N ARG A 17 -8.92 10.13 14.31
CA ARG A 17 -10.07 10.60 15.07
C ARG A 17 -10.06 10.08 16.51
N TYR A 18 -9.84 8.79 16.71
CA TYR A 18 -9.70 8.20 18.05
C TYR A 18 -8.59 8.89 18.85
N LYS A 19 -7.40 9.06 18.28
CA LYS A 19 -6.27 9.71 18.96
C LYS A 19 -6.58 11.16 19.33
N ARG A 20 -7.27 11.90 18.46
CA ARG A 20 -7.72 13.27 18.74
C ARG A 20 -8.72 13.30 19.92
N MET A 21 -9.68 12.40 19.94
CA MET A 21 -10.64 12.24 21.03
C MET A 21 -10.00 11.79 22.35
N THR A 22 -8.82 11.13 22.30
CA THR A 22 -8.01 10.83 23.50
C THR A 22 -7.11 11.99 23.95
N GLY A 23 -7.32 13.19 23.43
CA GLY A 23 -6.62 14.41 23.82
C GLY A 23 -5.25 14.62 23.17
N LYS A 24 -4.94 13.89 22.07
CA LYS A 24 -3.71 14.08 21.32
C LYS A 24 -3.87 15.17 20.27
N GLN A 25 -2.82 15.97 20.06
CA GLN A 25 -2.68 16.78 18.85
C GLN A 25 -2.21 15.87 17.73
N VAL A 26 -3.04 15.71 16.71
CA VAL A 26 -2.77 14.79 15.61
C VAL A 26 -2.18 15.56 14.43
N PHE A 27 -0.89 15.34 14.14
CA PHE A 27 -0.25 15.80 12.92
C PHE A 27 -0.66 14.88 11.77
N TYR A 28 -1.53 15.36 10.89
CA TYR A 28 -2.13 14.58 9.82
C TYR A 28 -2.13 15.38 8.51
N PRO A 29 -0.96 15.49 7.84
CA PRO A 29 -0.82 16.20 6.58
C PRO A 29 -1.33 15.37 5.40
N MET A 30 -1.55 16.03 4.24
CA MET A 30 -1.73 15.39 2.95
C MET A 30 -0.46 15.55 2.10
N GLY A 31 0.04 14.43 1.57
CA GLY A 31 1.14 14.42 0.61
C GLY A 31 0.68 13.92 -0.76
N TRP A 32 1.13 14.61 -1.81
CA TRP A 32 0.89 14.28 -3.20
C TRP A 32 2.16 13.68 -3.81
N ASP A 33 2.06 12.44 -4.30
CA ASP A 33 3.17 11.74 -4.97
C ASP A 33 3.02 11.93 -6.49
N ASP A 34 3.51 13.05 -6.98
CA ASP A 34 3.21 13.58 -8.32
C ASP A 34 4.22 13.17 -9.39
N ASN A 35 5.43 12.80 -9.00
CA ASN A 35 6.52 12.53 -9.94
C ASN A 35 6.54 11.07 -10.44
N GLY A 36 7.39 10.84 -11.43
CA GLY A 36 7.70 9.54 -11.98
C GLY A 36 6.95 9.17 -13.26
N LEU A 37 7.27 8.00 -13.77
CA LEU A 37 6.80 7.47 -15.05
C LEU A 37 5.27 7.47 -15.24
N PRO A 38 4.43 7.16 -14.22
CA PRO A 38 2.98 7.18 -14.42
C PRO A 38 2.44 8.56 -14.81
N THR A 39 2.97 9.62 -14.21
CA THR A 39 2.60 11.00 -14.52
C THR A 39 3.06 11.38 -15.93
N GLU A 40 4.31 11.10 -16.30
CA GLU A 40 4.83 11.37 -17.63
C GLU A 40 4.01 10.68 -18.73
N ARG A 41 3.69 9.37 -18.56
CA ARG A 41 2.85 8.64 -19.51
C ARG A 41 1.45 9.24 -19.65
N ARG A 42 0.89 9.71 -18.53
CA ARG A 42 -0.42 10.34 -18.55
C ARG A 42 -0.37 11.68 -19.29
N VAL A 43 0.65 12.50 -19.07
CA VAL A 43 0.89 13.76 -19.80
C VAL A 43 1.06 13.48 -21.29
N GLU A 44 1.92 12.53 -21.66
CA GLU A 44 2.13 12.12 -23.04
C GLU A 44 0.82 11.73 -23.76
N ASN A 45 -0.04 10.99 -23.08
CA ASN A 45 -1.29 10.51 -23.68
C ASN A 45 -2.41 11.56 -23.63
N TYR A 46 -2.46 12.35 -22.56
CA TYR A 46 -3.50 13.37 -22.40
C TYR A 46 -3.31 14.55 -23.36
N PHE A 47 -2.08 15.04 -23.46
CA PHE A 47 -1.76 16.18 -24.33
C PHE A 47 -1.25 15.77 -25.71
N GLY A 48 -0.98 14.50 -25.96
CA GLY A 48 -0.42 14.04 -27.23
C GLY A 48 1.00 14.54 -27.49
N VAL A 49 1.83 14.61 -26.45
CA VAL A 49 3.20 15.13 -26.52
C VAL A 49 4.23 14.05 -26.17
N ARG A 50 5.51 14.31 -26.51
CA ARG A 50 6.66 13.53 -26.05
C ARG A 50 7.82 14.45 -25.72
N CYS A 51 8.52 14.18 -24.64
CA CYS A 51 9.72 14.93 -24.27
C CYS A 51 10.88 14.61 -25.22
N ASP A 52 11.48 15.66 -25.77
CA ASP A 52 12.77 15.62 -26.46
C ASP A 52 13.68 16.67 -25.83
N PRO A 53 14.65 16.26 -24.98
CA PRO A 53 15.51 17.19 -24.26
C PRO A 53 16.49 17.94 -25.16
N SER A 54 16.61 17.56 -26.42
CA SER A 54 17.45 18.31 -27.41
C SER A 54 16.79 19.57 -27.93
N LEU A 55 15.47 19.69 -27.74
CA LEU A 55 14.72 20.87 -28.21
C LEU A 55 14.87 22.05 -27.24
N PRO A 56 15.00 23.29 -27.76
CA PRO A 56 15.00 24.47 -26.93
C PRO A 56 13.62 24.70 -26.28
N TYR A 57 13.62 25.38 -25.13
CA TYR A 57 12.38 25.80 -24.46
C TYR A 57 11.59 26.79 -25.31
N ASP A 58 10.32 26.53 -25.50
CA ASP A 58 9.38 27.43 -26.16
C ASP A 58 8.36 27.96 -25.13
N PRO A 59 8.50 29.23 -24.67
CA PRO A 59 7.58 29.84 -23.73
C PRO A 59 6.18 30.09 -24.30
N SER A 60 6.01 30.01 -25.63
CA SER A 60 4.73 30.18 -26.31
C SER A 60 3.98 28.85 -26.54
N PHE A 61 4.60 27.72 -26.22
CA PHE A 61 4.00 26.43 -26.46
C PHE A 61 2.71 26.26 -25.66
N SER A 62 1.66 25.88 -26.35
CA SER A 62 0.38 25.48 -25.76
C SER A 62 -0.02 24.09 -26.30
N PRO A 63 -0.42 23.15 -25.47
CA PRO A 63 -0.82 21.82 -25.94
C PRO A 63 -2.09 21.92 -26.80
N PRO A 64 -2.28 21.03 -27.78
CA PRO A 64 -3.50 20.98 -28.56
C PRO A 64 -4.72 20.60 -27.69
N GLU A 65 -5.91 21.11 -28.04
CA GLU A 65 -7.16 20.80 -27.34
C GLU A 65 -7.50 19.30 -27.34
N LYS A 66 -7.08 18.58 -28.39
CA LYS A 66 -7.23 17.12 -28.52
C LYS A 66 -5.87 16.53 -28.82
N ALA A 67 -5.56 15.43 -28.15
CA ALA A 67 -4.33 14.69 -28.40
C ALA A 67 -4.26 14.24 -29.87
N PRO A 68 -3.18 14.60 -30.63
CA PRO A 68 -3.00 14.17 -32.01
C PRO A 68 -2.65 12.67 -32.06
N GLU A 69 -2.89 12.02 -33.19
CA GLU A 69 -2.50 10.62 -33.42
C GLU A 69 -0.98 10.43 -33.30
N GLN A 70 -0.22 11.41 -33.81
CA GLN A 70 1.24 11.42 -33.70
C GLN A 70 1.67 12.43 -32.63
N LYS A 71 2.36 11.95 -31.59
CA LYS A 71 2.81 12.79 -30.49
C LYS A 71 3.76 13.90 -30.97
N ILE A 72 3.56 15.09 -30.46
CA ILE A 72 4.41 16.27 -30.73
C ILE A 72 5.63 16.23 -29.83
N SER A 73 6.84 16.32 -30.38
CA SER A 73 8.07 16.49 -29.61
C SER A 73 8.17 17.90 -29.04
N ILE A 74 8.39 17.99 -27.72
CA ILE A 74 8.54 19.24 -26.98
C ILE A 74 9.77 19.21 -26.08
N SER A 75 10.29 20.38 -25.71
CA SER A 75 11.44 20.48 -24.81
C SER A 75 11.14 19.90 -23.41
N ARG A 76 12.21 19.52 -22.69
CA ARG A 76 12.07 19.01 -21.29
C ARG A 76 11.33 20.03 -20.41
N LYS A 77 11.62 21.32 -20.52
CA LYS A 77 10.99 22.35 -19.70
C LYS A 77 9.49 22.48 -19.99
N ASN A 78 9.07 22.51 -21.27
CA ASN A 78 7.65 22.48 -21.62
C ASN A 78 6.95 21.21 -21.13
N PHE A 79 7.63 20.07 -21.23
CA PHE A 79 7.08 18.81 -20.74
C PHE A 79 6.86 18.81 -19.21
N VAL A 80 7.82 19.31 -18.43
CA VAL A 80 7.72 19.47 -16.98
C VAL A 80 6.60 20.43 -16.59
N GLU A 81 6.43 21.53 -17.31
CA GLU A 81 5.32 22.48 -17.11
C GLU A 81 3.95 21.78 -17.28
N LEU A 82 3.80 20.96 -18.31
CA LEU A 82 2.57 20.17 -18.51
C LEU A 82 2.36 19.12 -17.43
N CYS A 83 3.43 18.52 -16.91
CA CYS A 83 3.34 17.60 -15.78
C CYS A 83 2.79 18.31 -14.54
N HIS A 84 3.32 19.48 -14.21
CA HIS A 84 2.79 20.29 -13.10
C HIS A 84 1.33 20.68 -13.29
N GLN A 85 0.96 21.12 -14.51
CA GLN A 85 -0.42 21.48 -14.81
C GLN A 85 -1.38 20.31 -14.59
N LEU A 86 -1.01 19.10 -15.03
CA LEU A 86 -1.85 17.92 -14.92
C LEU A 86 -1.96 17.43 -13.47
N THR A 87 -0.84 17.40 -12.72
CA THR A 87 -0.87 16.97 -11.31
C THR A 87 -1.68 17.91 -10.43
N GLN A 88 -1.56 19.23 -10.61
CA GLN A 88 -2.38 20.21 -9.91
C GLN A 88 -3.88 20.02 -10.16
N ALA A 89 -4.27 19.73 -11.41
CA ALA A 89 -5.67 19.43 -11.71
C ALA A 89 -6.15 18.12 -11.04
N ASP A 90 -5.28 17.13 -10.98
CA ASP A 90 -5.57 15.85 -10.31
C ASP A 90 -5.70 16.01 -8.80
N GLU A 91 -4.82 16.77 -8.15
CA GLU A 91 -4.86 17.05 -6.71
C GLU A 91 -6.21 17.63 -6.28
N VAL A 92 -6.79 18.53 -7.09
CA VAL A 92 -8.13 19.10 -6.82
C VAL A 92 -9.19 18.01 -6.78
N VAL A 93 -9.20 17.10 -7.77
CA VAL A 93 -10.17 15.99 -7.84
C VAL A 93 -9.99 15.03 -6.67
N PHE A 94 -8.74 14.74 -6.30
CA PHE A 94 -8.44 13.88 -5.15
C PHE A 94 -8.90 14.53 -3.83
N LYS A 95 -8.62 15.82 -3.67
CA LYS A 95 -8.99 16.61 -2.49
C LYS A 95 -10.51 16.63 -2.29
N ASP A 96 -11.27 16.81 -3.37
CA ASP A 96 -12.73 16.77 -3.33
C ASP A 96 -13.24 15.39 -2.88
N LEU A 97 -12.67 14.32 -3.37
CA LEU A 97 -13.02 12.98 -2.90
C LEU A 97 -12.77 12.81 -1.39
N TRP A 98 -11.59 13.20 -0.91
CA TRP A 98 -11.24 13.05 0.50
C TRP A 98 -12.14 13.91 1.41
N ARG A 99 -12.49 15.10 0.98
CA ARG A 99 -13.46 15.96 1.68
C ARG A 99 -14.85 15.34 1.71
N ASN A 100 -15.33 14.82 0.58
CA ASN A 100 -16.63 14.13 0.53
C ASN A 100 -16.65 12.84 1.36
N LEU A 101 -15.53 12.12 1.46
CA LEU A 101 -15.40 10.96 2.34
C LEU A 101 -15.28 11.35 3.83
N GLY A 102 -14.98 12.61 4.12
CA GLY A 102 -14.80 13.12 5.48
C GLY A 102 -13.50 12.69 6.14
N VAL A 103 -12.40 12.59 5.39
CA VAL A 103 -11.07 12.34 5.97
C VAL A 103 -10.61 13.59 6.73
N SER A 104 -10.19 13.43 7.99
CA SER A 104 -9.89 14.53 8.91
C SER A 104 -8.46 15.07 8.82
N ILE A 105 -7.97 15.21 7.58
CA ILE A 105 -6.66 15.78 7.25
C ILE A 105 -6.64 17.27 7.61
N ASP A 106 -5.50 17.75 8.07
CA ASP A 106 -5.20 19.17 8.16
C ASP A 106 -4.76 19.70 6.78
N TRP A 107 -5.70 20.29 6.06
CA TRP A 107 -5.49 20.81 4.71
C TRP A 107 -4.54 22.04 4.64
N THR A 108 -4.08 22.55 5.78
CA THR A 108 -3.05 23.59 5.83
C THR A 108 -1.63 23.01 5.76
N LEU A 109 -1.50 21.69 5.90
CA LEU A 109 -0.24 20.94 5.93
C LEU A 109 -0.04 20.11 4.65
N GLU A 110 -0.47 20.61 3.51
CA GLU A 110 -0.30 19.93 2.22
C GLU A 110 1.13 20.09 1.70
N TYR A 111 1.65 19.05 1.07
CA TYR A 111 2.93 19.09 0.34
C TYR A 111 2.88 18.19 -0.90
N SER A 112 3.74 18.47 -1.88
CA SER A 112 3.96 17.61 -3.05
C SER A 112 5.41 17.12 -3.05
N THR A 113 5.63 15.87 -3.48
CA THR A 113 6.97 15.25 -3.59
C THR A 113 7.86 15.94 -4.62
N ILE A 114 7.27 16.77 -5.49
CA ILE A 114 7.99 17.55 -6.53
C ILE A 114 8.06 19.06 -6.20
N SER A 115 7.56 19.51 -5.07
CA SER A 115 7.69 20.89 -4.63
C SER A 115 9.17 21.27 -4.42
N ALA A 116 9.50 22.56 -4.50
CA ALA A 116 10.87 23.03 -4.26
C ALA A 116 11.40 22.59 -2.88
N HIS A 117 10.53 22.60 -1.85
CA HIS A 117 10.87 22.12 -0.51
C HIS A 117 11.22 20.62 -0.52
N ALA A 118 10.38 19.79 -1.14
CA ALA A 118 10.63 18.34 -1.22
C ALA A 118 11.89 18.03 -2.04
N GLN A 119 12.13 18.75 -3.14
CA GLN A 119 13.35 18.61 -3.92
C GLN A 119 14.59 18.97 -3.10
N ALA A 120 14.59 20.09 -2.37
CA ALA A 120 15.70 20.49 -1.53
C ALA A 120 16.02 19.47 -0.43
N ILE A 121 14.98 18.93 0.25
CA ILE A 121 15.13 17.86 1.25
C ILE A 121 15.72 16.60 0.62
N SER A 122 15.23 16.20 -0.55
CA SER A 122 15.68 14.97 -1.24
C SER A 122 17.14 15.10 -1.70
N GLN A 123 17.49 16.25 -2.25
CA GLN A 123 18.87 16.55 -2.68
C GLN A 123 19.83 16.69 -1.50
N ARG A 124 19.42 17.34 -0.41
CA ARG A 124 20.19 17.39 0.83
C ARG A 124 20.47 15.96 1.33
N GLY A 125 19.44 15.14 1.44
CA GLY A 125 19.61 13.77 1.92
C GLY A 125 20.48 12.90 1.01
N PHE A 126 20.48 13.15 -0.31
CA PHE A 126 21.40 12.52 -1.25
C PHE A 126 22.84 12.96 -1.01
N LEU A 127 23.11 14.27 -0.91
CA LEU A 127 24.46 14.83 -0.69
C LEU A 127 25.07 14.36 0.63
N GLU A 128 24.29 14.33 1.72
CA GLU A 128 24.74 13.83 3.01
C GLU A 128 25.10 12.32 2.97
N MET A 129 24.34 11.51 2.26
CA MET A 129 24.64 10.08 2.08
C MET A 129 25.85 9.86 1.17
N LEU A 130 25.99 10.66 0.11
CA LEU A 130 27.15 10.62 -0.78
C LEU A 130 28.44 10.95 0.00
N GLN A 131 28.42 11.99 0.83
CA GLN A 131 29.55 12.36 1.69
C GLN A 131 29.96 11.25 2.67
N ARG A 132 29.00 10.45 3.14
CA ARG A 132 29.25 9.32 4.04
C ARG A 132 29.65 8.02 3.30
N GLY A 133 29.66 8.01 1.97
CA GLY A 133 29.93 6.83 1.17
C GLY A 133 28.78 5.78 1.19
N GLU A 134 27.57 6.20 1.56
CA GLU A 134 26.38 5.33 1.53
C GLU A 134 25.62 5.42 0.20
N VAL A 135 25.96 6.40 -0.63
CA VAL A 135 25.56 6.53 -2.03
C VAL A 135 26.82 6.56 -2.90
N TYR A 136 26.77 5.91 -4.02
CA TYR A 136 27.86 5.86 -5.00
C TYR A 136 27.35 5.76 -6.44
N SER A 137 28.14 6.23 -7.39
CA SER A 137 27.87 6.06 -8.83
C SER A 137 28.76 4.97 -9.41
N SER A 138 28.21 4.07 -10.21
CA SER A 138 28.96 3.00 -10.86
C SER A 138 28.37 2.64 -12.22
N VAL A 139 29.24 2.23 -13.12
CA VAL A 139 28.81 1.53 -14.36
C VAL A 139 28.57 0.07 -13.98
N ALA A 140 27.33 -0.37 -14.08
CA ALA A 140 26.94 -1.71 -13.65
C ALA A 140 25.89 -2.33 -14.59
N PRO A 141 25.79 -3.66 -14.61
CA PRO A 141 24.67 -4.38 -15.20
C PRO A 141 23.37 -3.92 -14.54
N THR A 142 22.44 -3.38 -15.33
CA THR A 142 21.24 -2.74 -14.82
C THR A 142 20.02 -3.35 -15.51
N LEU A 143 19.02 -3.74 -14.72
CA LEU A 143 17.71 -4.14 -15.24
C LEU A 143 17.07 -2.93 -15.92
N TRP A 144 16.61 -3.13 -17.15
CA TRP A 144 16.27 -2.06 -18.07
C TRP A 144 14.98 -2.33 -18.82
N ASP A 145 14.07 -1.38 -18.75
CA ASP A 145 12.88 -1.38 -19.60
C ASP A 145 13.20 -0.70 -20.93
N VAL A 146 13.17 -1.46 -22.03
CA VAL A 146 13.56 -1.00 -23.37
C VAL A 146 12.53 -0.09 -24.03
N ASP A 147 11.26 -0.12 -23.58
CA ASP A 147 10.20 0.76 -24.08
C ASP A 147 10.27 2.12 -23.40
N PHE A 148 10.44 2.12 -22.09
CA PHE A 148 10.58 3.35 -21.30
C PHE A 148 12.01 3.89 -21.29
N ARG A 149 12.98 3.08 -21.74
CA ARG A 149 14.40 3.40 -21.78
C ARG A 149 14.93 3.90 -20.44
N THR A 150 14.61 3.17 -19.38
CA THR A 150 14.99 3.51 -18.01
C THR A 150 15.38 2.28 -17.20
N ALA A 151 16.22 2.50 -16.20
CA ALA A 151 16.57 1.53 -15.20
C ALA A 151 15.34 1.16 -14.33
N VAL A 152 15.32 -0.09 -13.87
CA VAL A 152 14.27 -0.63 -12.98
C VAL A 152 14.95 -1.20 -11.75
N SER A 153 14.46 -0.84 -10.55
CA SER A 153 14.99 -1.38 -9.29
C SER A 153 14.41 -2.76 -8.99
N GLN A 154 15.08 -3.52 -8.13
CA GLN A 154 14.61 -4.85 -7.70
C GLN A 154 13.18 -4.78 -7.11
N ALA A 155 12.83 -3.70 -6.45
CA ALA A 155 11.51 -3.50 -5.83
C ALA A 155 10.35 -3.35 -6.83
N GLU A 156 10.64 -3.00 -8.08
CA GLU A 156 9.66 -2.77 -9.14
C GLU A 156 9.48 -3.96 -10.09
N LEU A 157 10.12 -5.10 -9.77
CA LEU A 157 10.07 -6.31 -10.59
C LEU A 157 8.78 -7.10 -10.38
N GLU A 158 8.29 -7.67 -11.47
CA GLU A 158 7.22 -8.64 -11.49
C GLU A 158 7.64 -9.86 -12.33
N ASP A 159 7.45 -11.05 -11.78
CA ASP A 159 7.63 -12.30 -12.53
C ASP A 159 6.31 -12.63 -13.24
N ARG A 160 6.40 -12.86 -14.56
CA ARG A 160 5.27 -13.31 -15.38
C ARG A 160 5.61 -14.59 -16.09
N GLU A 161 4.75 -15.59 -15.95
CA GLU A 161 4.88 -16.84 -16.69
C GLU A 161 4.74 -16.59 -18.19
N ARG A 162 5.76 -17.06 -18.97
CA ARG A 162 5.79 -16.92 -20.42
C ARG A 162 6.16 -18.24 -21.08
N PRO A 163 5.50 -18.57 -22.21
CA PRO A 163 5.92 -19.68 -23.02
C PRO A 163 7.27 -19.37 -23.69
N GLY A 164 8.14 -20.36 -23.74
CA GLY A 164 9.45 -20.30 -24.37
C GLY A 164 9.86 -21.68 -24.87
N ASN A 165 11.10 -21.80 -25.34
CA ASN A 165 11.68 -23.06 -25.76
C ASN A 165 13.11 -23.18 -25.21
N TYR A 166 13.50 -24.37 -24.80
CA TYR A 166 14.89 -24.74 -24.67
C TYR A 166 15.48 -25.05 -26.05
N HIS A 167 16.63 -24.47 -26.31
CA HIS A 167 17.45 -24.71 -27.47
C HIS A 167 18.67 -25.50 -26.98
N ARG A 168 18.85 -26.74 -27.44
CA ARG A 168 20.00 -27.53 -27.14
C ARG A 168 21.12 -27.20 -28.13
N VAL A 169 22.25 -26.69 -27.62
CA VAL A 169 23.34 -26.14 -28.43
C VAL A 169 24.64 -26.86 -28.10
N ALA A 170 25.34 -27.32 -29.13
CA ALA A 170 26.63 -28.00 -29.03
C ALA A 170 27.81 -27.01 -29.09
N PHE A 171 28.63 -26.99 -28.06
CA PHE A 171 29.90 -26.27 -27.97
C PHE A 171 31.06 -27.25 -28.19
N LYS A 172 31.89 -26.98 -29.16
CA LYS A 172 33.06 -27.82 -29.45
C LYS A 172 34.09 -27.65 -28.33
N LYS A 173 34.68 -28.74 -27.81
CA LYS A 173 35.83 -28.65 -26.91
C LYS A 173 37.02 -28.07 -27.61
N ALA A 174 37.81 -27.21 -26.97
CA ALA A 174 38.95 -26.55 -27.58
C ALA A 174 40.06 -27.54 -27.95
N ASP A 175 40.15 -28.71 -27.25
CA ASP A 175 41.08 -29.78 -27.55
C ASP A 175 40.64 -30.66 -28.73
N GLY A 176 39.51 -30.45 -29.34
CA GLY A 176 38.96 -31.22 -30.43
C GLY A 176 38.36 -32.58 -30.06
N SER A 177 38.29 -32.93 -28.74
CA SER A 177 37.87 -34.28 -28.28
C SER A 177 36.33 -34.49 -28.31
N GLY A 178 35.58 -33.55 -28.91
CA GLY A 178 34.12 -33.66 -29.00
C GLY A 178 33.39 -32.37 -28.68
N SER A 179 32.16 -32.45 -28.22
CA SER A 179 31.33 -31.30 -27.85
C SER A 179 30.66 -31.47 -26.50
N ILE A 180 30.25 -30.36 -25.91
CA ILE A 180 29.43 -30.29 -24.74
C ILE A 180 28.10 -29.66 -25.16
N GLU A 181 27.00 -30.27 -24.77
CA GLU A 181 25.65 -29.77 -25.06
C GLU A 181 25.12 -29.00 -23.88
N ILE A 182 24.60 -27.79 -24.16
CA ILE A 182 23.89 -26.95 -23.19
C ILE A 182 22.45 -26.78 -23.61
N GLU A 183 21.56 -26.45 -22.66
CA GLU A 183 20.19 -26.00 -22.98
C GLU A 183 20.00 -24.54 -22.54
N THR A 184 19.52 -23.68 -23.46
CA THR A 184 19.28 -22.27 -23.19
C THR A 184 17.92 -21.82 -23.69
N THR A 185 17.27 -20.92 -22.95
CA THR A 185 16.05 -20.22 -23.40
C THR A 185 16.37 -18.92 -24.14
N ARG A 186 17.63 -18.49 -24.13
CA ARG A 186 18.09 -17.22 -24.72
C ARG A 186 19.25 -17.43 -25.71
N PRO A 187 19.02 -18.14 -26.82
CA PRO A 187 20.09 -18.43 -27.82
C PRO A 187 20.65 -17.15 -28.46
N GLU A 188 19.86 -16.04 -28.49
CA GLU A 188 20.29 -14.74 -29.00
C GLU A 188 21.50 -14.15 -28.25
N LEU A 189 21.76 -14.59 -27.02
CA LEU A 189 22.88 -14.10 -26.22
C LEU A 189 24.17 -14.88 -26.45
N LEU A 190 24.17 -15.87 -27.33
CA LEU A 190 25.36 -16.64 -27.67
C LEU A 190 26.61 -15.79 -28.02
N PRO A 191 26.51 -14.66 -28.76
CA PRO A 191 27.67 -13.81 -29.02
C PRO A 191 28.20 -13.08 -27.76
N SER A 192 27.43 -13.03 -26.69
CA SER A 192 27.83 -12.47 -25.39
C SER A 192 28.36 -13.52 -24.41
N CYS A 193 28.47 -14.78 -24.81
CA CYS A 193 28.90 -15.86 -23.92
C CYS A 193 30.38 -15.66 -23.48
N VAL A 194 30.59 -15.78 -22.15
CA VAL A 194 31.90 -15.56 -21.50
C VAL A 194 32.42 -16.80 -20.77
N ALA A 195 31.51 -17.72 -20.38
CA ALA A 195 31.89 -19.01 -19.78
C ALA A 195 30.74 -20.02 -19.88
N LEU A 196 31.02 -21.29 -19.64
CA LEU A 196 30.02 -22.27 -19.21
C LEU A 196 30.16 -22.51 -17.70
N VAL A 197 29.07 -22.81 -17.01
CA VAL A 197 29.05 -23.04 -15.57
C VAL A 197 28.22 -24.27 -15.20
N ALA A 198 28.76 -25.10 -14.29
CA ALA A 198 28.07 -26.25 -13.72
C ALA A 198 28.31 -26.33 -12.21
N HIS A 199 27.49 -27.12 -11.53
CA HIS A 199 27.64 -27.29 -10.08
C HIS A 199 28.93 -28.04 -9.75
N PRO A 200 29.71 -27.66 -8.72
CA PRO A 200 30.98 -28.26 -8.37
C PRO A 200 30.85 -29.76 -8.04
N ASP A 201 29.71 -30.20 -7.54
CA ASP A 201 29.46 -31.60 -7.20
C ASP A 201 28.84 -32.43 -8.34
N ASP A 202 28.62 -31.84 -9.52
CA ASP A 202 28.08 -32.56 -10.66
C ASP A 202 29.17 -33.39 -11.34
N GLU A 203 29.14 -34.69 -11.09
CA GLU A 203 30.14 -35.67 -11.61
C GLU A 203 30.24 -35.66 -13.14
N ARG A 204 29.19 -35.24 -13.86
CA ARG A 204 29.20 -35.15 -15.33
C ARG A 204 30.22 -34.15 -15.85
N PHE A 205 30.50 -33.09 -15.07
CA PHE A 205 31.29 -31.94 -15.51
C PHE A 205 32.58 -31.74 -14.71
N LYS A 206 32.80 -32.46 -13.58
CA LYS A 206 33.99 -32.32 -12.72
C LYS A 206 35.31 -32.36 -13.47
N ALA A 207 35.45 -33.28 -14.42
CA ALA A 207 36.67 -33.45 -15.18
C ALA A 207 36.91 -32.36 -16.26
N LEU A 208 35.90 -31.50 -16.46
CA LEU A 208 35.92 -30.46 -17.48
C LEU A 208 36.22 -29.06 -16.90
N PHE A 209 36.14 -28.89 -15.56
CA PHE A 209 36.45 -27.61 -14.96
C PHE A 209 37.88 -27.15 -15.25
N GLY A 210 37.99 -25.87 -15.70
CA GLY A 210 39.26 -25.29 -16.12
C GLY A 210 39.66 -25.63 -17.57
N THR A 211 38.89 -26.44 -18.31
CA THR A 211 39.03 -26.61 -19.75
C THR A 211 38.21 -25.61 -20.52
N ASN A 212 38.48 -25.45 -21.84
CA ASN A 212 37.79 -24.49 -22.67
C ASN A 212 36.92 -25.16 -23.73
N VAL A 213 35.88 -24.43 -24.12
CA VAL A 213 34.99 -24.74 -25.25
C VAL A 213 34.96 -23.57 -26.23
N ILE A 214 34.56 -23.85 -27.46
CA ILE A 214 34.43 -22.86 -28.54
C ILE A 214 32.94 -22.63 -28.80
N THR A 215 32.49 -21.36 -28.73
CA THR A 215 31.12 -21.00 -29.04
C THR A 215 30.79 -21.23 -30.51
N PRO A 216 29.66 -21.84 -30.86
CA PRO A 216 29.25 -21.96 -32.24
C PRO A 216 28.98 -20.58 -32.86
N LEU A 217 29.09 -20.47 -34.19
CA LEU A 217 28.90 -19.26 -35.01
C LEU A 217 29.94 -18.15 -34.79
N PHE A 218 30.47 -17.97 -33.59
CA PHE A 218 31.35 -16.83 -33.23
C PHE A 218 32.78 -17.26 -32.93
N SER A 219 33.01 -18.55 -32.75
CA SER A 219 34.35 -19.15 -32.52
C SER A 219 35.11 -18.48 -31.36
N VAL A 220 34.42 -18.14 -30.31
CA VAL A 220 34.99 -17.56 -29.08
C VAL A 220 35.33 -18.70 -28.13
N GLU A 221 36.59 -18.74 -27.68
CA GLU A 221 37.01 -19.70 -26.66
C GLU A 221 36.64 -19.22 -25.27
N VAL A 222 35.91 -20.07 -24.50
CA VAL A 222 35.41 -19.73 -23.17
C VAL A 222 35.63 -20.87 -22.19
N PRO A 223 35.94 -20.58 -20.90
CA PRO A 223 36.22 -21.61 -19.90
C PRO A 223 34.93 -22.28 -19.40
N ILE A 224 35.10 -23.51 -18.86
CA ILE A 224 34.08 -24.21 -18.06
C ILE A 224 34.45 -24.03 -16.60
N LEU A 225 33.52 -23.45 -15.83
CA LEU A 225 33.73 -23.04 -14.43
C LEU A 225 32.76 -23.77 -13.50
N ALA A 226 33.12 -23.84 -12.22
CA ALA A 226 32.28 -24.40 -11.17
C ALA A 226 31.64 -23.27 -10.34
N HIS A 227 30.36 -23.42 -10.03
CA HIS A 227 29.70 -22.51 -9.12
C HIS A 227 28.48 -23.16 -8.43
N GLU A 228 28.29 -22.91 -7.11
CA GLU A 228 27.25 -23.53 -6.29
C GLU A 228 25.81 -23.12 -6.69
N LEU A 229 25.64 -21.99 -7.35
CA LEU A 229 24.34 -21.55 -7.85
C LEU A 229 23.93 -22.21 -9.18
N ALA A 230 24.79 -23.01 -9.81
CA ALA A 230 24.41 -23.79 -10.98
C ALA A 230 23.53 -24.96 -10.53
N ASP A 231 22.37 -25.12 -11.15
CA ASP A 231 21.38 -26.14 -10.78
C ASP A 231 21.57 -27.38 -11.66
N PRO A 232 22.04 -28.56 -11.12
CA PRO A 232 22.23 -29.78 -11.87
C PRO A 232 20.98 -30.35 -12.53
N GLU A 233 19.81 -30.03 -12.00
CA GLU A 233 18.50 -30.51 -12.48
C GLU A 233 17.89 -29.61 -13.56
N LYS A 234 18.44 -28.42 -13.77
CA LYS A 234 17.91 -27.44 -14.72
C LYS A 234 18.54 -27.62 -16.11
N GLY A 235 17.70 -27.92 -17.10
CA GLY A 235 18.16 -28.10 -18.48
C GLY A 235 19.17 -29.25 -18.61
N ALA A 236 20.35 -28.96 -19.21
CA ALA A 236 21.44 -29.92 -19.33
C ALA A 236 22.29 -30.05 -18.06
N GLY A 237 22.04 -29.27 -17.00
CA GLY A 237 22.88 -29.17 -15.79
C GLY A 237 24.14 -28.34 -15.96
N ILE A 238 24.37 -27.81 -17.15
CA ILE A 238 25.42 -26.85 -17.47
C ILE A 238 24.83 -25.71 -18.28
N ALA A 239 25.12 -24.47 -17.87
CA ALA A 239 24.56 -23.27 -18.48
C ALA A 239 25.66 -22.41 -19.12
N MET A 240 25.32 -21.67 -20.17
CA MET A 240 26.19 -20.60 -20.67
C MET A 240 25.95 -19.32 -19.83
N ILE A 241 27.03 -18.69 -19.43
CA ILE A 241 27.01 -17.36 -18.83
C ILE A 241 27.16 -16.34 -19.96
N CYS A 242 26.14 -15.49 -20.09
CA CYS A 242 26.13 -14.37 -21.02
C CYS A 242 26.13 -13.06 -20.26
N THR A 243 26.69 -12.02 -20.80
CA THR A 243 26.71 -10.72 -20.17
C THR A 243 25.73 -9.77 -20.90
N PHE A 244 24.39 -9.71 -20.50
CA PHE A 244 23.83 -10.47 -19.38
C PHE A 244 22.48 -11.06 -19.79
N GLY A 245 22.22 -12.33 -19.40
CA GLY A 245 20.98 -13.02 -19.72
C GLY A 245 19.89 -12.84 -18.62
N ASP A 246 20.30 -12.98 -17.37
CA ASP A 246 19.46 -12.79 -16.21
C ASP A 246 20.27 -12.30 -14.98
N THR A 247 19.61 -12.17 -13.82
CA THR A 247 20.26 -11.73 -12.57
C THR A 247 21.27 -12.76 -12.02
N THR A 248 21.15 -14.03 -12.38
CA THR A 248 22.09 -15.07 -11.98
C THR A 248 23.39 -14.92 -12.77
N ASP A 249 23.30 -14.59 -14.06
CA ASP A 249 24.47 -14.25 -14.89
C ASP A 249 25.28 -13.08 -14.31
N VAL A 250 24.59 -12.06 -13.75
CA VAL A 250 25.23 -10.92 -13.09
C VAL A 250 25.98 -11.37 -11.82
N THR A 251 25.42 -12.32 -11.06
CA THR A 251 26.07 -12.87 -9.88
C THR A 251 27.32 -13.66 -10.26
N TRP A 252 27.23 -14.57 -11.22
CA TRP A 252 28.35 -15.34 -11.73
C TRP A 252 29.45 -14.45 -12.32
N TRP A 253 29.04 -13.45 -13.13
CA TRP A 253 30.00 -12.49 -13.70
C TRP A 253 30.82 -11.79 -12.62
N ARG A 254 30.18 -11.32 -11.56
CA ARG A 254 30.83 -10.62 -10.44
C ARG A 254 31.72 -11.56 -9.63
N GLU A 255 31.20 -12.72 -9.19
CA GLU A 255 31.89 -13.65 -8.30
C GLU A 255 33.06 -14.36 -8.99
N LEU A 256 32.92 -14.67 -10.26
CA LEU A 256 33.94 -15.31 -11.08
C LEU A 256 34.83 -14.31 -11.83
N SER A 257 34.62 -12.99 -11.62
CA SER A 257 35.41 -11.92 -12.26
C SER A 257 35.49 -12.06 -13.79
N LEU A 258 34.36 -12.33 -14.45
CA LEU A 258 34.28 -12.57 -15.88
C LEU A 258 34.33 -11.28 -16.71
N PRO A 259 34.79 -11.33 -17.98
CA PRO A 259 34.78 -10.18 -18.88
C PRO A 259 33.36 -9.73 -19.23
N THR A 260 33.20 -8.46 -19.62
CA THR A 260 31.90 -7.93 -20.02
C THR A 260 31.79 -7.85 -21.55
N ARG A 261 30.80 -8.55 -22.11
CA ARG A 261 30.46 -8.57 -23.54
C ARG A 261 28.99 -8.17 -23.76
N ALA A 262 28.60 -7.00 -23.24
CA ALA A 262 27.24 -6.53 -23.35
C ALA A 262 26.93 -6.09 -24.79
N LEU A 263 25.88 -6.67 -25.36
CA LEU A 263 25.48 -6.42 -26.75
C LEU A 263 24.08 -5.80 -26.89
N ILE A 264 23.29 -5.76 -25.84
CA ILE A 264 21.95 -5.16 -25.87
C ILE A 264 22.04 -3.68 -25.49
N GLY A 265 21.61 -2.81 -26.39
CA GLY A 265 21.54 -1.36 -26.16
C GLY A 265 20.30 -0.93 -25.37
N ARG A 266 20.28 0.32 -24.97
CA ARG A 266 19.17 0.94 -24.19
C ARG A 266 17.81 0.95 -24.93
N ASP A 267 17.81 0.75 -26.24
CA ASP A 267 16.62 0.64 -27.09
C ASP A 267 16.22 -0.83 -27.38
N GLY A 268 16.90 -1.79 -26.76
CA GLY A 268 16.67 -3.23 -26.94
C GLY A 268 17.16 -3.76 -28.27
N ARG A 269 18.10 -3.04 -28.93
CA ARG A 269 18.73 -3.47 -30.17
C ARG A 269 20.17 -3.88 -29.93
N PHE A 270 20.67 -4.79 -30.76
CA PHE A 270 22.03 -5.25 -30.68
C PHE A 270 23.03 -4.16 -31.13
N LEU A 271 24.00 -3.92 -30.28
CA LEU A 271 25.08 -2.93 -30.48
C LEU A 271 26.10 -3.44 -31.50
N PRO A 272 26.89 -2.55 -32.13
CA PRO A 272 28.06 -2.95 -32.92
C PRO A 272 29.07 -3.76 -32.09
N ALA A 273 29.66 -4.79 -32.66
CA ALA A 273 30.75 -5.55 -32.05
C ALA A 273 31.73 -6.01 -33.12
N GLU A 274 33.03 -6.03 -32.78
CA GLU A 274 34.09 -6.49 -33.63
C GLU A 274 34.75 -7.73 -33.02
N PHE A 275 34.48 -8.91 -33.62
CA PHE A 275 35.10 -10.16 -33.23
C PHE A 275 36.55 -10.21 -33.72
N GLY A 276 37.44 -10.68 -32.86
CA GLY A 276 38.88 -10.56 -32.99
C GLY A 276 39.50 -9.42 -32.18
N SER A 277 38.67 -8.56 -31.58
CA SER A 277 39.11 -7.56 -30.60
C SER A 277 39.40 -8.21 -29.23
N GLU A 278 39.99 -7.44 -28.30
CA GLU A 278 40.22 -7.88 -26.90
C GLU A 278 38.89 -8.19 -26.19
N GLN A 279 37.84 -7.39 -26.44
CA GLN A 279 36.53 -7.57 -25.85
C GLN A 279 35.76 -8.78 -26.38
N PHE A 280 35.90 -9.06 -27.70
CA PHE A 280 35.24 -10.15 -28.40
C PHE A 280 36.28 -11.06 -29.09
N PRO A 281 37.12 -11.80 -28.34
CA PRO A 281 38.13 -12.64 -28.94
C PRO A 281 37.48 -13.77 -29.75
N SER A 282 37.97 -14.01 -30.95
CA SER A 282 37.48 -15.08 -31.83
C SER A 282 38.63 -15.75 -32.55
N THR A 283 38.62 -17.07 -32.62
CA THR A 283 39.60 -17.86 -33.41
C THR A 283 39.29 -17.85 -34.91
N ASP A 284 38.08 -17.42 -35.31
CA ASP A 284 37.68 -17.21 -36.71
C ASP A 284 36.87 -15.86 -36.81
N ALA A 285 37.59 -14.76 -36.59
CA ALA A 285 37.03 -13.42 -36.62
C ALA A 285 36.34 -13.06 -37.96
N PRO A 286 36.87 -13.43 -39.15
CA PRO A 286 36.19 -13.13 -40.40
C PRO A 286 34.79 -13.73 -40.50
N SER A 287 34.61 -15.02 -40.16
CA SER A 287 33.29 -15.67 -40.18
C SER A 287 32.37 -15.12 -39.14
N ALA A 288 32.88 -14.87 -37.91
CA ALA A 288 32.08 -14.28 -36.81
C ALA A 288 31.56 -12.90 -37.17
N ASN A 289 32.41 -12.02 -37.69
CA ASN A 289 32.02 -10.66 -38.11
C ASN A 289 31.01 -10.67 -39.26
N ALA A 290 31.22 -11.56 -40.26
CA ALA A 290 30.27 -11.69 -41.38
C ALA A 290 28.87 -12.09 -40.90
N PHE A 291 28.79 -13.00 -39.95
CA PHE A 291 27.52 -13.42 -39.34
C PHE A 291 26.91 -12.29 -38.45
N TYR A 292 27.76 -11.67 -37.62
CA TYR A 292 27.30 -10.62 -36.67
C TYR A 292 26.80 -9.37 -37.38
N ALA A 293 27.34 -8.99 -38.51
CA ALA A 293 26.86 -7.85 -39.32
C ALA A 293 25.36 -7.97 -39.69
N GLY A 294 24.88 -9.23 -39.80
CA GLY A 294 23.46 -9.49 -39.98
C GLY A 294 22.59 -9.33 -38.72
N LEU A 295 23.20 -9.14 -37.53
CA LEU A 295 22.52 -9.03 -36.23
C LEU A 295 22.49 -7.59 -35.70
N GLU A 296 23.49 -6.79 -36.03
CA GLU A 296 23.62 -5.41 -35.59
C GLU A 296 22.34 -4.58 -35.86
N GLY A 297 21.92 -3.79 -34.92
CA GLY A 297 20.71 -2.94 -35.00
C GLY A 297 19.37 -3.69 -34.95
N LYS A 298 19.38 -5.03 -34.97
CA LYS A 298 18.13 -5.82 -34.83
C LYS A 298 17.67 -5.93 -33.38
N THR A 299 16.38 -6.13 -33.23
CA THR A 299 15.76 -6.39 -31.90
C THR A 299 16.11 -7.80 -31.41
N VAL A 300 16.05 -8.04 -30.11
CA VAL A 300 16.28 -9.33 -29.45
C VAL A 300 15.56 -10.48 -30.14
N ASN A 301 14.27 -10.33 -30.48
CA ASN A 301 13.50 -11.37 -31.15
C ASN A 301 13.99 -11.64 -32.59
N GLN A 302 14.40 -10.62 -33.34
CA GLN A 302 14.95 -10.79 -34.68
C GLN A 302 16.32 -11.50 -34.63
N VAL A 303 17.15 -11.13 -33.66
CA VAL A 303 18.46 -11.80 -33.44
C VAL A 303 18.25 -13.24 -33.04
N ARG A 304 17.31 -13.54 -32.15
CA ARG A 304 16.98 -14.93 -31.76
C ARG A 304 16.64 -15.79 -32.98
N ALA A 305 15.80 -15.29 -33.88
CA ALA A 305 15.43 -16.00 -35.09
C ALA A 305 16.68 -16.27 -35.99
N SER A 306 17.52 -15.24 -36.19
CA SER A 306 18.74 -15.36 -37.00
C SER A 306 19.78 -16.33 -36.38
N ILE A 307 19.96 -16.32 -35.05
CA ILE A 307 20.86 -17.25 -34.33
C ILE A 307 20.36 -18.69 -34.46
N VAL A 308 19.06 -18.92 -34.23
CA VAL A 308 18.47 -20.27 -34.33
C VAL A 308 18.64 -20.83 -35.76
N GLU A 309 18.42 -19.99 -36.79
CA GLU A 309 18.70 -20.37 -38.19
C GLU A 309 20.17 -20.72 -38.43
N GLY A 310 21.10 -19.88 -37.96
CA GLY A 310 22.53 -20.13 -38.08
C GLY A 310 23.00 -21.39 -37.35
N LEU A 311 22.47 -21.64 -36.14
CA LEU A 311 22.76 -22.87 -35.38
C LEU A 311 22.21 -24.11 -36.08
N THR A 312 21.06 -24.02 -36.73
CA THR A 312 20.50 -25.11 -37.56
C THR A 312 21.37 -25.39 -38.77
N GLN A 313 21.77 -24.36 -39.52
CA GLN A 313 22.60 -24.47 -40.72
C GLN A 313 24.01 -25.03 -40.40
N SER A 314 24.60 -24.64 -39.27
CA SER A 314 25.91 -25.13 -38.82
C SER A 314 25.88 -26.54 -38.20
N GLY A 315 24.67 -27.09 -37.94
CA GLY A 315 24.48 -28.34 -37.21
C GLY A 315 24.79 -28.26 -35.71
N ALA A 316 24.91 -27.05 -35.15
CA ALA A 316 25.12 -26.84 -33.72
C ALA A 316 23.86 -26.84 -32.90
N LEU A 317 22.67 -26.70 -33.49
CA LEU A 317 21.39 -26.94 -32.85
C LEU A 317 21.08 -28.44 -32.85
N ILE A 318 20.92 -29.03 -31.67
CA ILE A 318 20.75 -30.48 -31.48
C ILE A 318 19.28 -30.80 -31.15
N GLY A 319 18.68 -31.65 -31.99
CA GLY A 319 17.32 -32.16 -31.77
C GLY A 319 16.22 -31.11 -31.99
N GLU A 320 15.05 -31.40 -31.45
CA GLU A 320 13.87 -30.51 -31.56
C GLU A 320 13.85 -29.53 -30.40
N LEU A 321 13.17 -28.36 -30.61
CA LEU A 321 12.92 -27.38 -29.57
C LEU A 321 12.03 -27.98 -28.50
N LYS A 322 12.41 -27.84 -27.23
CA LYS A 322 11.62 -28.33 -26.09
C LYS A 322 10.79 -27.19 -25.50
N PRO A 323 9.47 -27.23 -25.64
CA PRO A 323 8.60 -26.18 -25.05
C PRO A 323 8.72 -26.11 -23.53
N ILE A 324 8.70 -24.88 -22.98
CA ILE A 324 8.75 -24.60 -21.56
C ILE A 324 7.87 -23.39 -21.24
N THR A 325 7.30 -23.37 -20.05
CA THR A 325 6.75 -22.15 -19.44
C THR A 325 7.64 -21.80 -18.25
N HIS A 326 8.10 -20.57 -18.20
CA HIS A 326 9.01 -20.14 -17.14
C HIS A 326 8.77 -18.69 -16.74
N PRO A 327 9.09 -18.29 -15.48
CA PRO A 327 9.01 -16.90 -15.06
C PRO A 327 10.03 -16.03 -15.80
N VAL A 328 9.57 -14.89 -16.28
CA VAL A 328 10.36 -13.86 -16.95
C VAL A 328 10.17 -12.54 -16.21
N LYS A 329 11.26 -11.82 -16.00
CA LYS A 329 11.24 -10.51 -15.30
C LYS A 329 10.63 -9.42 -16.17
N PHE A 330 9.68 -8.70 -15.59
CA PHE A 330 9.05 -7.51 -16.16
C PHE A 330 9.17 -6.36 -15.19
N TYR A 331 9.17 -5.16 -15.71
CA TYR A 331 8.78 -4.01 -14.93
C TYR A 331 7.28 -4.11 -14.62
N GLU A 332 6.85 -3.86 -13.39
CA GLU A 332 5.44 -3.99 -12.98
C GLU A 332 4.45 -3.21 -13.86
N LYS A 333 4.92 -2.11 -14.47
CA LYS A 333 4.16 -1.23 -15.39
C LYS A 333 4.52 -1.46 -16.86
N GLY A 334 5.48 -2.34 -17.17
CA GLY A 334 5.97 -2.66 -18.51
C GLY A 334 5.19 -3.80 -19.18
N GLU A 335 5.25 -3.85 -20.50
CA GLU A 335 4.59 -4.89 -21.30
C GLU A 335 5.57 -5.87 -21.94
N ARG A 336 6.85 -5.49 -22.00
CA ARG A 336 7.93 -6.34 -22.52
C ARG A 336 8.84 -6.86 -21.40
N PRO A 337 9.48 -8.02 -21.60
CA PRO A 337 10.54 -8.49 -20.72
C PRO A 337 11.63 -7.45 -20.55
N LEU A 338 12.17 -7.37 -19.34
CA LEU A 338 13.35 -6.55 -19.05
C LEU A 338 14.59 -7.16 -19.72
N GLU A 339 15.48 -6.30 -20.17
CA GLU A 339 16.82 -6.64 -20.56
C GLU A 339 17.83 -6.17 -19.49
N ILE A 340 19.06 -6.64 -19.56
CA ILE A 340 20.14 -6.11 -18.72
C ILE A 340 21.10 -5.35 -19.61
N VAL A 341 21.24 -4.05 -19.34
CA VAL A 341 22.17 -3.18 -20.05
C VAL A 341 23.24 -2.65 -19.11
N THR A 342 24.44 -2.42 -19.62
CA THR A 342 25.52 -1.78 -18.87
C THR A 342 25.31 -0.27 -18.91
N SER A 343 25.09 0.35 -17.76
CA SER A 343 24.86 1.80 -17.67
C SER A 343 25.36 2.35 -16.33
N ARG A 344 25.75 3.64 -16.34
CA ARG A 344 26.10 4.34 -15.10
C ARG A 344 24.82 4.67 -14.35
N GLN A 345 24.82 4.34 -13.06
CA GLN A 345 23.67 4.52 -12.18
C GLN A 345 24.14 4.97 -10.78
N TRP A 346 23.23 5.60 -10.03
CA TRP A 346 23.40 5.89 -8.63
C TRP A 346 22.78 4.79 -7.77
N PHE A 347 23.51 4.35 -6.76
CA PHE A 347 23.10 3.28 -5.84
C PHE A 347 23.18 3.72 -4.39
N VAL A 348 22.22 3.25 -3.59
CA VAL A 348 22.28 3.26 -2.13
C VAL A 348 22.82 1.93 -1.66
N ALA A 349 23.85 1.93 -0.83
CA ALA A 349 24.59 0.75 -0.38
C ALA A 349 23.79 -0.07 0.65
N THR A 350 22.69 -0.70 0.25
CA THR A 350 21.77 -1.43 1.15
C THR A 350 22.31 -2.80 1.56
N LEU A 351 23.07 -3.49 0.70
CA LEU A 351 23.54 -4.86 0.96
C LEU A 351 24.45 -4.95 2.18
N LYS A 352 25.39 -4.01 2.35
CA LYS A 352 26.30 -3.99 3.49
C LYS A 352 25.58 -3.73 4.83
N HIS A 353 24.35 -3.19 4.80
CA HIS A 353 23.54 -2.86 5.97
C HIS A 353 22.39 -3.85 6.22
N ARG A 354 22.34 -4.99 5.50
CA ARG A 354 21.25 -5.97 5.56
C ARG A 354 20.88 -6.35 7.00
N GLU A 355 21.85 -6.68 7.85
CA GLU A 355 21.61 -7.07 9.25
C GLU A 355 20.99 -5.92 10.07
N ALA A 356 21.49 -4.71 9.88
CA ALA A 356 20.94 -3.53 10.55
C ALA A 356 19.50 -3.24 10.09
N LEU A 357 19.21 -3.40 8.81
CA LEU A 357 17.85 -3.21 8.26
C LEU A 357 16.89 -4.28 8.75
N LEU A 358 17.32 -5.55 8.87
CA LEU A 358 16.54 -6.62 9.50
C LEU A 358 16.20 -6.25 10.95
N LYS A 359 17.18 -5.77 11.72
CA LYS A 359 16.97 -5.32 13.10
C LYS A 359 15.95 -4.17 13.18
N ARG A 360 16.02 -3.20 12.27
CA ARG A 360 15.01 -2.11 12.21
C ARG A 360 13.60 -2.67 11.98
N GLY A 361 13.44 -3.69 11.13
CA GLY A 361 12.17 -4.37 10.92
C GLY A 361 11.62 -5.07 12.16
N GLU A 362 12.49 -5.56 13.05
CA GLU A 362 12.12 -6.17 14.34
C GLU A 362 11.76 -5.12 15.41
N GLU A 363 12.41 -3.95 15.38
CA GLU A 363 12.12 -2.82 16.28
C GLU A 363 10.76 -2.17 15.98
N LEU A 364 10.26 -2.30 14.76
CA LEU A 364 9.00 -1.73 14.30
C LEU A 364 7.80 -2.55 14.82
N SER A 365 6.80 -1.86 15.39
CA SER A 365 5.53 -2.49 15.77
C SER A 365 4.62 -2.67 14.55
N TRP A 366 4.29 -3.91 14.23
CA TRP A 366 3.48 -4.26 13.04
C TRP A 366 2.03 -4.55 13.41
N HIS A 367 1.09 -3.99 12.65
CA HIS A 367 -0.34 -4.20 12.81
C HIS A 367 -0.95 -4.61 11.45
N PRO A 368 -1.21 -5.93 11.23
CA PRO A 368 -0.98 -7.07 12.14
C PRO A 368 0.50 -7.54 12.16
N ASP A 369 0.89 -8.20 13.24
CA ASP A 369 2.28 -8.63 13.49
C ASP A 369 2.86 -9.50 12.37
N PHE A 370 2.07 -10.37 11.74
CA PHE A 370 2.57 -11.27 10.69
C PHE A 370 3.09 -10.54 9.44
N MET A 371 2.76 -9.26 9.24
CA MET A 371 3.24 -8.48 8.09
C MET A 371 4.74 -8.20 8.15
N LYS A 372 5.37 -8.31 9.32
CA LYS A 372 6.84 -8.24 9.47
C LYS A 372 7.57 -9.27 8.62
N HIS A 373 6.96 -10.45 8.37
CA HIS A 373 7.58 -11.49 7.54
C HIS A 373 7.76 -11.06 6.09
N ARG A 374 6.86 -10.21 5.55
CA ARG A 374 7.03 -9.65 4.20
C ARG A 374 8.23 -8.72 4.11
N TYR A 375 8.42 -7.87 5.12
CA TYR A 375 9.60 -7.01 5.21
C TYR A 375 10.89 -7.84 5.36
N LYS A 376 10.90 -8.79 6.29
CA LYS A 376 12.04 -9.68 6.53
C LYS A 376 12.44 -10.43 5.27
N SER A 377 11.50 -11.12 4.61
CA SER A 377 11.78 -11.87 3.38
C SER A 377 12.28 -10.96 2.25
N TRP A 378 11.78 -9.72 2.18
CA TRP A 378 12.28 -8.74 1.22
C TRP A 378 13.74 -8.37 1.47
N VAL A 379 14.10 -8.03 2.72
CA VAL A 379 15.47 -7.63 3.08
C VAL A 379 16.45 -8.81 2.92
N GLU A 380 16.06 -10.03 3.30
CA GLU A 380 16.84 -11.25 3.09
C GLU A 380 17.06 -11.54 1.60
N GLY A 381 16.07 -11.27 0.76
CA GLY A 381 16.10 -11.48 -0.69
C GLY A 381 16.80 -10.41 -1.51
N LEU A 382 17.35 -9.36 -0.88
CA LEU A 382 18.12 -8.34 -1.61
C LEU A 382 19.39 -8.96 -2.19
N ASN A 383 19.62 -8.77 -3.49
CA ASN A 383 20.79 -9.29 -4.20
C ASN A 383 21.63 -8.20 -4.89
N VAL A 384 21.08 -6.97 -4.96
CA VAL A 384 21.75 -5.78 -5.49
C VAL A 384 21.48 -4.60 -4.58
N ASP A 385 22.37 -3.60 -4.57
CA ASP A 385 22.14 -2.33 -3.92
C ASP A 385 20.97 -1.59 -4.58
N TRP A 386 20.32 -0.72 -3.82
CA TRP A 386 19.15 -0.01 -4.32
C TRP A 386 19.54 1.01 -5.39
N ASN A 387 19.21 0.73 -6.65
CA ASN A 387 19.37 1.65 -7.77
C ASN A 387 18.31 2.78 -7.65
N ILE A 388 18.79 4.00 -7.50
CA ILE A 388 17.96 5.19 -7.28
C ILE A 388 17.92 6.14 -8.48
N SER A 389 18.60 5.88 -9.58
CA SER A 389 18.56 6.74 -10.77
C SER A 389 17.56 6.24 -11.82
N ARG A 390 16.88 7.19 -12.46
CA ARG A 390 15.92 6.95 -13.54
C ARG A 390 16.20 7.93 -14.69
N GLN A 391 16.19 7.41 -15.90
CA GLN A 391 16.35 8.17 -17.13
C GLN A 391 14.99 8.73 -17.55
N ARG A 392 14.52 9.67 -16.74
CA ARG A 392 13.20 10.30 -16.86
C ARG A 392 13.34 11.81 -16.80
N PHE A 393 12.22 12.52 -16.99
CA PHE A 393 12.22 13.96 -17.14
C PHE A 393 11.54 14.70 -15.98
N PHE A 394 10.51 14.10 -15.39
CA PHE A 394 9.72 14.65 -14.30
C PHE A 394 10.00 13.92 -12.99
N GLY A 395 10.92 14.45 -12.22
CA GLY A 395 11.37 13.90 -10.93
C GLY A 395 12.38 14.85 -10.29
N VAL A 396 12.87 14.48 -9.11
CA VAL A 396 13.92 15.25 -8.42
C VAL A 396 15.27 15.00 -9.08
N PRO A 397 15.94 16.01 -9.66
CA PRO A 397 17.24 15.83 -10.29
C PRO A 397 18.33 15.46 -9.28
N PHE A 398 19.33 14.69 -9.73
CA PHE A 398 20.57 14.52 -8.94
C PHE A 398 21.36 15.82 -8.95
N PRO A 399 21.74 16.37 -7.77
CA PRO A 399 22.42 17.66 -7.66
C PRO A 399 23.92 17.54 -7.97
N ALA A 400 24.25 17.15 -9.20
CA ALA A 400 25.64 16.92 -9.60
C ALA A 400 25.91 17.36 -11.05
N TRP A 401 27.10 17.89 -11.27
CA TRP A 401 27.68 18.11 -12.59
C TRP A 401 29.02 17.40 -12.67
N TYR A 402 29.49 17.17 -13.85
CA TYR A 402 30.78 16.52 -14.11
C TYR A 402 31.66 17.40 -15.00
N PRO A 403 32.96 17.61 -14.65
CA PRO A 403 33.84 18.39 -15.49
C PRO A 403 34.21 17.63 -16.78
N THR A 404 34.50 18.37 -17.83
CA THR A 404 35.01 17.83 -19.07
C THR A 404 36.45 18.26 -19.29
N ASP A 405 37.28 17.38 -19.84
CA ASP A 405 38.66 17.69 -20.20
C ASP A 405 38.77 18.49 -21.50
N ALA A 406 39.98 18.74 -21.97
CA ALA A 406 40.25 19.49 -23.22
C ALA A 406 39.73 18.77 -24.49
N ASN A 407 39.45 17.46 -24.41
CA ASN A 407 38.90 16.65 -25.48
C ASN A 407 37.38 16.51 -25.38
N GLY A 408 36.77 17.02 -24.30
CA GLY A 408 35.34 16.87 -24.03
C GLY A 408 35.01 15.56 -23.32
N THR A 409 36.00 14.79 -22.84
CA THR A 409 35.77 13.57 -22.06
C THR A 409 35.26 13.93 -20.66
N ILE A 410 34.18 13.28 -20.24
CA ILE A 410 33.55 13.55 -18.94
C ILE A 410 34.28 12.80 -17.84
N ASP A 411 34.69 13.51 -16.78
CA ASP A 411 35.23 12.92 -15.56
C ASP A 411 34.10 12.65 -14.56
N PHE A 412 33.61 11.44 -14.55
CA PHE A 412 32.56 11.00 -13.63
C PHE A 412 33.05 10.75 -12.19
N ASP A 413 34.35 10.67 -11.95
CA ASP A 413 34.93 10.39 -10.65
C ASP A 413 35.18 11.68 -9.83
N ALA A 414 35.03 12.85 -10.46
CA ALA A 414 35.18 14.17 -9.84
C ALA A 414 33.89 15.01 -9.95
N PRO A 415 32.74 14.57 -9.37
CA PRO A 415 31.50 15.32 -9.47
C PRO A 415 31.60 16.70 -8.82
N ILE A 416 31.09 17.73 -9.48
CA ILE A 416 30.93 19.08 -8.93
C ILE A 416 29.58 19.11 -8.19
N LEU A 417 29.60 19.38 -6.89
CA LEU A 417 28.42 19.36 -6.04
C LEU A 417 28.07 20.77 -5.54
N PRO A 418 26.79 21.11 -5.35
CA PRO A 418 26.36 22.39 -4.78
C PRO A 418 26.55 22.43 -3.27
N GLU A 419 26.55 23.65 -2.72
CA GLU A 419 26.35 23.84 -1.28
C GLU A 419 24.89 23.59 -0.88
N LEU A 420 24.64 23.16 0.35
CA LEU A 420 23.27 22.87 0.84
C LEU A 420 22.33 24.08 0.78
N SER A 421 22.88 25.29 0.86
CA SER A 421 22.13 26.55 0.77
C SER A 421 21.66 26.92 -0.65
N GLU A 422 22.20 26.23 -1.68
CA GLU A 422 21.86 26.45 -3.07
C GLU A 422 20.67 25.59 -3.52
N LEU A 423 20.27 24.60 -2.70
CA LEU A 423 19.20 23.64 -3.03
C LEU A 423 17.79 24.30 -2.99
N PRO A 424 16.87 23.87 -3.86
CA PRO A 424 17.03 22.84 -4.87
C PRO A 424 17.69 23.34 -6.14
N ILE A 425 18.37 22.43 -6.86
CA ILE A 425 18.97 22.70 -8.16
C ILE A 425 18.52 21.69 -9.22
N ASP A 426 18.53 22.12 -10.48
CA ASP A 426 18.38 21.23 -11.64
C ASP A 426 19.63 21.35 -12.54
N PRO A 427 20.55 20.38 -12.56
CA PRO A 427 21.78 20.44 -13.34
C PRO A 427 21.56 20.58 -14.85
N SER A 428 20.35 20.30 -15.36
CA SER A 428 20.01 20.50 -16.79
C SER A 428 19.83 21.98 -17.15
N SER A 429 19.52 22.84 -16.17
CA SER A 429 19.27 24.27 -16.35
C SER A 429 20.19 25.16 -15.51
N ASP A 430 20.68 24.68 -14.37
CA ASP A 430 21.53 25.43 -13.48
C ASP A 430 23.01 25.24 -13.78
N VAL A 431 23.83 26.22 -13.42
CA VAL A 431 25.27 26.26 -13.73
C VAL A 431 26.07 26.08 -12.41
N PRO A 432 27.07 25.18 -12.39
CA PRO A 432 27.88 25.02 -11.19
C PRO A 432 28.76 26.24 -10.92
N LYS A 433 29.04 26.51 -9.66
CA LYS A 433 29.85 27.65 -9.24
C LYS A 433 31.23 27.67 -9.94
N GLY A 434 31.59 28.81 -10.50
CA GLY A 434 32.85 29.00 -11.23
C GLY A 434 32.76 28.75 -12.75
N PHE A 435 31.59 28.33 -13.25
CA PHE A 435 31.35 28.12 -14.67
C PHE A 435 30.31 29.14 -15.21
N SER A 436 30.20 29.22 -16.54
CA SER A 436 29.16 29.95 -17.22
C SER A 436 28.37 29.01 -18.13
N GLU A 437 27.13 29.35 -18.50
CA GLU A 437 26.27 28.52 -19.36
C GLU A 437 26.95 28.20 -20.72
N ALA A 438 27.80 29.09 -21.24
CA ALA A 438 28.57 28.87 -22.46
C ALA A 438 29.54 27.66 -22.37
N LYS A 439 29.83 27.17 -21.18
CA LYS A 439 30.69 26.01 -20.92
C LYS A 439 29.90 24.69 -20.79
N ARG A 440 28.59 24.73 -20.80
CA ARG A 440 27.77 23.52 -20.77
C ARG A 440 28.03 22.67 -22.00
N ASN A 441 28.32 21.39 -21.80
CA ASN A 441 28.64 20.42 -22.86
C ASN A 441 29.80 20.81 -23.78
N GLN A 442 30.75 21.61 -23.29
CA GLN A 442 31.91 22.05 -24.05
C GLN A 442 33.22 21.46 -23.46
N PRO A 443 34.28 21.28 -24.24
CA PRO A 443 35.61 20.97 -23.69
C PRO A 443 36.04 22.01 -22.63
N ASN A 444 36.71 21.55 -21.59
CA ASN A 444 37.06 22.33 -20.40
C ASN A 444 35.84 23.05 -19.81
N GLY A 445 34.73 22.35 -19.79
CA GLY A 445 33.44 22.82 -19.28
C GLY A 445 32.84 21.84 -18.29
N PHE A 446 31.52 21.64 -18.39
CA PHE A 446 30.79 20.73 -17.51
C PHE A 446 29.60 20.12 -18.23
N VAL A 447 29.14 18.96 -17.69
CA VAL A 447 27.91 18.28 -18.07
C VAL A 447 27.08 18.08 -16.81
N GLY A 448 25.77 18.38 -16.85
CA GLY A 448 24.84 18.07 -15.77
C GLY A 448 24.49 16.59 -15.73
N ASP A 449 24.26 16.05 -14.54
CA ASP A 449 23.68 14.71 -14.41
C ASP A 449 22.31 14.67 -15.11
N PRO A 450 22.11 13.76 -16.08
CA PRO A 450 20.87 13.73 -16.88
C PRO A 450 19.70 13.02 -16.16
N ASP A 451 19.98 12.31 -15.07
CA ASP A 451 19.03 11.43 -14.42
C ASP A 451 18.23 12.15 -13.33
N VAL A 452 17.06 11.62 -13.03
CA VAL A 452 16.28 12.02 -11.86
C VAL A 452 16.25 10.88 -10.84
N MET A 453 15.97 11.21 -9.58
CA MET A 453 15.82 10.22 -8.52
C MET A 453 14.58 9.37 -8.76
N ASP A 454 14.67 8.09 -8.44
CA ASP A 454 13.54 7.18 -8.28
C ASP A 454 12.48 7.84 -7.38
N THR A 455 11.19 7.70 -7.74
CA THR A 455 10.10 8.25 -6.93
C THR A 455 10.18 7.75 -5.47
N TRP A 456 10.58 6.49 -5.24
CA TRP A 456 10.76 5.94 -3.91
C TRP A 456 11.92 6.58 -3.14
N ALA A 457 12.94 7.06 -3.82
CA ALA A 457 14.04 7.81 -3.19
C ALA A 457 13.57 9.16 -2.62
N THR A 458 12.58 9.79 -3.23
CA THR A 458 11.95 11.01 -2.72
C THR A 458 10.87 10.69 -1.68
N SER A 459 9.95 9.79 -2.00
CA SER A 459 8.83 9.39 -1.12
C SER A 459 9.31 8.73 0.18
N SER A 460 10.52 8.17 0.20
CA SER A 460 11.17 7.66 1.41
C SER A 460 11.50 8.73 2.45
N LEU A 461 11.55 10.00 2.04
CA LEU A 461 11.79 11.14 2.92
C LEU A 461 10.49 11.83 3.37
N THR A 462 9.34 11.17 3.21
CA THR A 462 8.05 11.71 3.68
C THR A 462 8.10 12.27 5.12
N PRO A 463 8.71 11.60 6.13
CA PRO A 463 8.83 12.18 7.47
C PRO A 463 9.61 13.49 7.50
N GLN A 464 10.70 13.58 6.76
CA GLN A 464 11.55 14.77 6.69
C GLN A 464 10.86 15.90 5.92
N ILE A 465 10.18 15.58 4.82
CA ILE A 465 9.46 16.56 4.01
C ILE A 465 8.28 17.13 4.78
N ALA A 466 7.39 16.28 5.28
CA ALA A 466 6.19 16.69 6.01
C ALA A 466 6.50 17.38 7.33
N GLY A 467 7.55 16.93 8.03
CA GLY A 467 7.98 17.48 9.32
C GLY A 467 8.91 18.68 9.22
N HIS A 468 9.29 19.12 8.01
CA HIS A 468 10.27 20.18 7.79
C HIS A 468 11.60 19.89 8.48
N TRP A 469 12.35 18.94 7.95
CA TRP A 469 13.62 18.42 8.50
C TRP A 469 14.54 19.51 9.04
N GLY A 470 14.98 19.34 10.31
CA GLY A 470 15.84 20.28 11.02
C GLY A 470 15.10 21.43 11.71
N THR A 471 13.76 21.35 11.84
CA THR A 471 12.95 22.32 12.59
C THR A 471 12.41 21.72 13.91
N GLU A 472 11.92 22.58 14.80
CA GLU A 472 11.26 22.19 16.05
C GLU A 472 10.07 21.24 15.81
N LEU A 473 9.34 21.42 14.72
CA LEU A 473 8.24 20.52 14.36
C LEU A 473 8.77 19.10 14.12
N PHE A 474 9.83 18.95 13.33
CA PHE A 474 10.43 17.66 13.06
C PHE A 474 10.88 16.97 14.34
N GLU A 475 11.55 17.69 15.24
CA GLU A 475 12.00 17.14 16.53
C GLU A 475 10.83 16.64 17.39
N LYS A 476 9.66 17.29 17.33
CA LYS A 476 8.45 16.88 18.07
C LYS A 476 7.77 15.64 17.53
N ILE A 477 7.78 15.45 16.20
CA ILE A 477 6.98 14.40 15.55
C ILE A 477 7.79 13.21 15.06
N PHE A 478 9.11 13.33 14.98
CA PHE A 478 10.00 12.24 14.52
C PHE A 478 10.61 11.47 15.72
N PRO A 479 10.63 10.12 15.70
CA PRO A 479 9.96 9.25 14.72
C PRO A 479 8.43 9.37 14.76
N MET A 480 7.78 9.34 13.60
CA MET A 480 6.32 9.40 13.48
C MET A 480 5.66 8.27 14.30
N ASP A 481 4.43 8.48 14.77
CA ASP A 481 3.77 7.44 15.57
C ASP A 481 3.19 6.33 14.70
N LEU A 482 2.69 6.63 13.50
CA LEU A 482 1.98 5.68 12.66
C LEU A 482 2.27 5.85 11.17
N ARG A 483 2.57 4.74 10.48
CA ARG A 483 2.58 4.62 9.03
C ARG A 483 1.42 3.73 8.58
N PRO A 484 0.32 4.27 8.07
CA PRO A 484 -0.73 3.49 7.40
C PRO A 484 -0.38 3.28 5.93
N GLN A 485 -0.46 2.06 5.45
CA GLN A 485 -0.24 1.70 4.05
C GLN A 485 -0.76 0.31 3.69
N ALA A 486 -0.88 0.01 2.40
CA ALA A 486 -1.16 -1.34 1.92
C ALA A 486 0.11 -2.23 1.95
N HIS A 487 -0.10 -3.55 2.02
CA HIS A 487 1.00 -4.51 2.11
C HIS A 487 1.87 -4.58 0.84
N GLU A 488 1.34 -4.20 -0.31
CA GLU A 488 2.06 -4.24 -1.60
C GLU A 488 3.26 -3.27 -1.66
N ILE A 489 3.20 -2.17 -0.89
CA ILE A 489 4.26 -1.17 -0.84
C ILE A 489 5.20 -1.30 0.37
N ILE A 490 5.21 -2.45 1.05
CA ILE A 490 6.19 -2.76 2.10
C ILE A 490 7.61 -2.82 1.49
N ARG A 491 7.76 -3.46 0.33
CA ARG A 491 9.05 -3.59 -0.37
C ARG A 491 9.56 -2.31 -1.02
N THR A 492 8.68 -1.35 -1.23
CA THR A 492 8.98 -0.05 -1.83
C THR A 492 8.98 1.06 -0.76
N TRP A 493 7.85 1.69 -0.51
CA TRP A 493 7.75 2.87 0.35
C TRP A 493 8.20 2.64 1.79
N LEU A 494 7.71 1.56 2.47
CA LEU A 494 8.10 1.29 3.86
C LEU A 494 9.59 0.97 3.97
N PHE A 495 10.09 0.03 3.14
CA PHE A 495 11.50 -0.36 3.14
C PHE A 495 12.41 0.84 2.86
N SER A 496 12.16 1.59 1.80
CA SER A 496 12.97 2.75 1.43
C SER A 496 12.96 3.84 2.53
N THR A 497 11.81 4.05 3.21
CA THR A 497 11.73 5.00 4.32
C THR A 497 12.56 4.53 5.51
N VAL A 498 12.56 3.23 5.83
CA VAL A 498 13.42 2.65 6.88
C VAL A 498 14.89 2.80 6.52
N VAL A 499 15.27 2.52 5.26
CA VAL A 499 16.65 2.70 4.77
C VAL A 499 17.11 4.15 4.95
N ARG A 500 16.31 5.12 4.50
CA ARG A 500 16.67 6.55 4.58
C ARG A 500 16.78 7.02 6.02
N SER A 501 15.82 6.64 6.87
CA SER A 501 15.85 7.00 8.29
C SER A 501 17.03 6.35 9.03
N HIS A 502 17.36 5.11 8.70
CA HIS A 502 18.54 4.44 9.25
C HIS A 502 19.82 5.20 8.92
N PHE A 503 20.01 5.64 7.68
CA PHE A 503 21.21 6.36 7.27
C PHE A 503 21.25 7.81 7.79
N GLN A 504 20.13 8.50 7.80
CA GLN A 504 20.12 9.94 8.12
C GLN A 504 19.97 10.23 9.61
N GLU A 505 19.11 9.47 10.30
CA GLU A 505 18.76 9.71 11.70
C GLU A 505 19.22 8.58 12.65
N ASN A 506 19.78 7.49 12.11
CA ASN A 506 20.09 6.27 12.87
C ASN A 506 18.90 5.78 13.72
N SER A 507 17.70 5.92 13.21
CA SER A 507 16.42 5.64 13.89
C SER A 507 15.41 4.96 12.98
N LEU A 508 14.32 4.47 13.57
CA LEU A 508 13.10 4.16 12.80
C LEU A 508 12.43 5.46 12.35
N PRO A 509 11.81 5.48 11.17
CA PRO A 509 11.04 6.64 10.70
C PRO A 509 9.68 6.78 11.40
N PHE A 510 9.14 5.70 11.91
CA PHE A 510 7.84 5.60 12.61
C PHE A 510 7.85 4.41 13.57
N LYS A 511 7.00 4.49 14.61
CA LYS A 511 6.92 3.47 15.68
C LYS A 511 6.03 2.30 15.29
N ASN A 512 4.96 2.57 14.54
CA ASN A 512 3.93 1.59 14.19
C ASN A 512 3.67 1.58 12.69
N ALA A 513 3.55 0.40 12.09
CA ALA A 513 3.10 0.19 10.72
C ALA A 513 1.70 -0.46 10.73
N LEU A 514 0.69 0.28 10.27
CA LEU A 514 -0.67 -0.22 10.10
C LEU A 514 -0.87 -0.65 8.65
N ILE A 515 -0.93 -1.95 8.44
CA ILE A 515 -0.93 -2.53 7.09
C ILE A 515 -2.34 -2.97 6.70
N SER A 516 -2.84 -2.44 5.59
CA SER A 516 -4.10 -2.90 4.98
C SER A 516 -3.87 -4.00 3.95
N GLY A 517 -4.89 -4.85 3.74
CA GLY A 517 -4.94 -5.78 2.61
C GLY A 517 -5.33 -5.09 1.30
N TRP A 518 -5.47 -5.87 0.25
CA TRP A 518 -6.03 -5.41 -1.02
C TRP A 518 -7.55 -5.28 -0.96
N VAL A 519 -8.06 -4.37 -1.78
CA VAL A 519 -9.47 -4.40 -2.16
C VAL A 519 -9.59 -5.15 -3.48
N LEU A 520 -10.37 -6.23 -3.44
CA LEU A 520 -10.67 -7.10 -4.57
C LEU A 520 -11.98 -6.67 -5.22
N ASP A 521 -12.17 -7.01 -6.48
CA ASP A 521 -13.46 -6.87 -7.16
C ASP A 521 -14.54 -7.79 -6.54
N PRO A 522 -15.81 -7.71 -6.94
CA PRO A 522 -16.86 -8.58 -6.41
C PRO A 522 -16.61 -10.07 -6.64
N ASP A 523 -15.83 -10.43 -7.66
CA ASP A 523 -15.42 -11.82 -7.97
C ASP A 523 -14.16 -12.25 -7.20
N ARG A 524 -13.67 -11.42 -6.25
CA ARG A 524 -12.46 -11.62 -5.45
C ARG A 524 -11.16 -11.67 -6.25
N LYS A 525 -11.12 -10.96 -7.38
CA LYS A 525 -9.90 -10.80 -8.19
C LYS A 525 -9.24 -9.45 -7.90
N LYS A 526 -7.91 -9.42 -8.02
CA LYS A 526 -7.16 -8.17 -7.92
C LYS A 526 -7.63 -7.18 -8.98
N MET A 527 -7.95 -5.96 -8.57
CA MET A 527 -8.32 -4.89 -9.50
C MET A 527 -7.09 -4.36 -10.22
N SER A 528 -7.21 -4.20 -11.53
CA SER A 528 -6.19 -3.51 -12.34
C SER A 528 -6.81 -2.74 -13.50
N LYS A 529 -6.16 -1.67 -13.92
CA LYS A 529 -6.60 -0.88 -15.08
C LYS A 529 -6.58 -1.68 -16.38
N SER A 530 -5.63 -2.61 -16.50
CA SER A 530 -5.49 -3.46 -17.69
C SER A 530 -6.62 -4.50 -17.83
N VAL A 531 -7.19 -4.95 -16.71
CA VAL A 531 -8.36 -5.86 -16.68
C VAL A 531 -9.67 -5.09 -16.81
N GLY A 532 -9.68 -3.77 -16.54
CA GLY A 532 -10.88 -2.93 -16.64
C GLY A 532 -11.88 -3.11 -15.48
N ASN A 533 -11.48 -3.78 -14.39
CA ASN A 533 -12.33 -4.06 -13.22
C ASN A 533 -12.14 -3.06 -12.07
N VAL A 534 -11.56 -1.90 -12.34
CA VAL A 534 -11.34 -0.85 -11.33
C VAL A 534 -12.64 -0.13 -11.02
N VAL A 535 -13.01 -0.07 -9.73
CA VAL A 535 -14.19 0.64 -9.23
C VAL A 535 -13.77 2.01 -8.68
N THR A 536 -14.45 3.05 -9.15
CA THR A 536 -14.25 4.44 -8.67
C THR A 536 -15.18 4.74 -7.48
N PRO A 537 -14.73 5.50 -6.48
CA PRO A 537 -15.48 5.69 -5.23
C PRO A 537 -16.65 6.68 -5.30
N MET A 538 -16.60 7.72 -6.14
CA MET A 538 -17.63 8.77 -6.15
C MET A 538 -19.06 8.26 -6.39
N PRO A 539 -19.32 7.37 -7.37
CA PRO A 539 -20.66 6.81 -7.56
C PRO A 539 -21.18 6.03 -6.34
N LEU A 540 -20.28 5.38 -5.58
CA LEU A 540 -20.64 4.67 -4.35
C LEU A 540 -20.99 5.65 -3.22
N ILE A 541 -20.27 6.78 -3.10
CA ILE A 541 -20.59 7.83 -2.14
C ILE A 541 -21.95 8.45 -2.47
N GLU A 542 -22.24 8.74 -3.74
CA GLU A 542 -23.52 9.28 -4.19
C GLU A 542 -24.70 8.33 -3.91
N THR A 543 -24.49 7.03 -4.11
CA THR A 543 -25.52 6.00 -3.95
C THR A 543 -25.78 5.67 -2.47
N HIS A 544 -24.72 5.44 -1.69
CA HIS A 544 -24.80 4.88 -0.34
C HIS A 544 -24.56 5.91 0.77
N GLY A 545 -23.87 7.00 0.46
CA GLY A 545 -23.40 8.01 1.41
C GLY A 545 -21.99 7.71 1.94
N ALA A 546 -21.29 8.76 2.36
CA ALA A 546 -19.90 8.67 2.87
C ALA A 546 -19.79 7.78 4.10
N ASP A 547 -20.68 7.92 5.08
CA ASP A 547 -20.69 7.09 6.29
C ASP A 547 -20.83 5.59 5.99
N ALA A 548 -21.64 5.23 4.97
CA ALA A 548 -21.82 3.84 4.55
C ALA A 548 -20.55 3.26 3.93
N LEU A 549 -19.87 4.05 3.10
CA LEU A 549 -18.62 3.63 2.47
C LEU A 549 -17.49 3.50 3.52
N ARG A 550 -17.43 4.43 4.47
CA ARG A 550 -16.49 4.37 5.60
C ARG A 550 -16.76 3.16 6.50
N TYR A 551 -18.03 2.86 6.78
CA TYR A 551 -18.42 1.67 7.54
C TYR A 551 -17.91 0.38 6.89
N TRP A 552 -18.14 0.23 5.57
CA TRP A 552 -17.61 -0.92 4.82
C TRP A 552 -16.08 -1.00 4.93
N ALA A 553 -15.37 0.10 4.72
CA ALA A 553 -13.92 0.13 4.80
C ALA A 553 -13.41 -0.22 6.21
N ALA A 554 -14.03 0.34 7.26
CA ALA A 554 -13.63 0.12 8.63
C ALA A 554 -14.01 -1.28 9.17
N SER A 555 -14.92 -1.99 8.51
CA SER A 555 -15.25 -3.39 8.82
C SER A 555 -14.15 -4.35 8.37
N GLY A 556 -13.26 -3.93 7.46
CA GLY A 556 -12.12 -4.73 7.00
C GLY A 556 -11.00 -4.73 8.06
N ARG A 557 -10.56 -5.93 8.46
CA ARG A 557 -9.48 -6.07 9.45
C ARG A 557 -8.11 -5.71 8.86
N PRO A 558 -7.17 -5.16 9.66
CA PRO A 558 -5.80 -4.95 9.21
C PRO A 558 -5.18 -6.21 8.59
N GLY A 559 -4.45 -6.05 7.51
CA GLY A 559 -3.72 -7.12 6.82
C GLY A 559 -4.56 -8.12 6.03
N THR A 560 -5.88 -7.95 5.98
CA THR A 560 -6.81 -8.88 5.32
C THR A 560 -7.37 -8.29 4.03
N ASP A 561 -7.32 -9.05 2.95
CA ASP A 561 -7.92 -8.67 1.68
C ASP A 561 -9.45 -8.66 1.80
N THR A 562 -10.07 -7.63 1.24
CA THR A 562 -11.51 -7.39 1.34
C THR A 562 -12.11 -7.20 -0.06
N ALA A 563 -13.23 -7.87 -0.34
CA ALA A 563 -13.97 -7.61 -1.58
C ALA A 563 -14.84 -6.36 -1.44
N ILE A 564 -15.14 -5.72 -2.56
CA ILE A 564 -16.17 -4.67 -2.61
C ILE A 564 -17.50 -5.33 -2.29
N ASP A 565 -18.21 -4.81 -1.28
CA ASP A 565 -19.46 -5.36 -0.80
C ASP A 565 -20.50 -4.25 -0.55
N GLU A 566 -21.39 -4.06 -1.53
CA GLU A 566 -22.49 -3.11 -1.39
C GLU A 566 -23.52 -3.51 -0.33
N ALA A 567 -23.60 -4.80 0.04
CA ALA A 567 -24.49 -5.22 1.12
C ALA A 567 -23.98 -4.68 2.46
N GLN A 568 -22.68 -4.69 2.68
CA GLN A 568 -22.06 -4.05 3.85
C GLN A 568 -22.26 -2.53 3.86
N MET A 569 -22.18 -1.87 2.69
CA MET A 569 -22.47 -0.43 2.60
C MET A 569 -23.93 -0.13 2.95
N LYS A 570 -24.89 -0.98 2.55
CA LYS A 570 -26.31 -0.86 2.94
C LYS A 570 -26.51 -1.03 4.46
N ILE A 571 -25.74 -1.91 5.10
CA ILE A 571 -25.74 -2.05 6.57
C ILE A 571 -25.25 -0.76 7.22
N GLY A 572 -24.11 -0.20 6.76
CA GLY A 572 -23.60 1.07 7.26
C GLY A 572 -24.58 2.23 7.10
N ARG A 573 -25.26 2.32 5.95
CA ARG A 573 -26.33 3.31 5.74
C ARG A 573 -27.49 3.13 6.73
N ARG A 574 -27.91 1.88 6.97
CA ARG A 574 -28.95 1.58 7.96
C ARG A 574 -28.53 1.97 9.37
N LEU A 575 -27.27 1.72 9.75
CA LEU A 575 -26.70 2.13 11.02
C LEU A 575 -26.78 3.67 11.18
N ALA A 576 -26.36 4.43 10.17
CA ALA A 576 -26.43 5.89 10.19
C ALA A 576 -27.86 6.41 10.34
N ILE A 577 -28.82 5.87 9.59
CA ILE A 577 -30.24 6.24 9.68
C ILE A 577 -30.82 5.88 11.07
N LYS A 578 -30.47 4.71 11.60
CA LYS A 578 -30.94 4.28 12.93
C LYS A 578 -30.36 5.16 14.04
N THR A 579 -29.08 5.56 13.91
CA THR A 579 -28.42 6.52 14.82
C THR A 579 -29.21 7.84 14.87
N LEU A 580 -29.56 8.40 13.70
CA LEU A 580 -30.37 9.62 13.61
C LEU A 580 -31.73 9.44 14.31
N ASN A 581 -32.44 8.35 14.05
CA ASN A 581 -33.78 8.12 14.57
C ASN A 581 -33.78 7.83 16.10
N ALA A 582 -32.84 7.03 16.57
CA ALA A 582 -32.65 6.78 18.00
C ALA A 582 -32.34 8.06 18.76
N SER A 583 -31.51 8.92 18.19
CA SER A 583 -31.18 10.22 18.77
C SER A 583 -32.41 11.15 18.86
N LYS A 584 -33.22 11.22 17.81
CA LYS A 584 -34.47 11.98 17.82
C LYS A 584 -35.41 11.52 18.94
N PHE A 585 -35.53 10.20 19.12
CA PHE A 585 -36.35 9.64 20.21
C PHE A 585 -35.81 10.05 21.57
N VAL A 586 -34.55 9.81 21.86
CA VAL A 586 -33.90 10.09 23.14
C VAL A 586 -33.99 11.59 23.48
N LEU A 587 -33.59 12.45 22.56
CA LEU A 587 -33.58 13.91 22.76
C LEU A 587 -34.97 14.46 22.95
N GLY A 588 -35.97 13.92 22.26
CA GLY A 588 -37.38 14.27 22.51
C GLY A 588 -37.91 13.89 23.92
N ARG A 589 -37.18 13.01 24.63
CA ARG A 589 -37.49 12.71 26.06
C ARG A 589 -36.74 13.61 27.02
N LEU A 590 -35.76 14.35 26.57
CA LEU A 590 -34.94 15.28 27.34
C LEU A 590 -35.33 16.77 27.14
N GLU A 591 -36.35 17.06 26.37
CA GLU A 591 -36.75 18.43 26.05
C GLU A 591 -37.09 19.22 27.34
N GLY A 592 -36.36 20.33 27.53
CA GLY A 592 -36.47 21.14 28.75
C GLY A 592 -35.79 20.58 29.99
N ILE A 593 -35.02 19.49 29.88
CA ILE A 593 -34.34 18.83 31.00
C ILE A 593 -32.85 19.07 30.90
N THR A 594 -32.19 19.38 32.00
CA THR A 594 -30.73 19.41 32.11
C THR A 594 -30.17 18.00 31.83
N ILE A 595 -29.03 17.89 31.15
CA ILE A 595 -28.38 16.59 30.86
C ILE A 595 -28.24 15.80 32.16
N PRO A 596 -28.88 14.60 32.25
CA PRO A 596 -28.95 13.85 33.54
C PRO A 596 -27.55 13.34 33.94
N SER A 597 -27.35 13.22 35.25
CA SER A 597 -26.12 12.63 35.81
C SER A 597 -26.29 11.13 36.08
N PRO A 598 -25.19 10.33 36.13
CA PRO A 598 -25.24 8.92 36.50
C PRO A 598 -25.87 8.63 37.86
N ALA A 599 -25.84 9.60 38.80
CA ALA A 599 -26.46 9.47 40.09
C ALA A 599 -27.99 9.28 40.05
N GLN A 600 -28.65 9.67 38.95
CA GLN A 600 -30.07 9.50 38.71
C GLN A 600 -30.47 8.09 38.27
N ILE A 601 -29.49 7.23 37.95
CA ILE A 601 -29.72 5.82 37.52
C ILE A 601 -29.95 4.96 38.76
N THR A 602 -31.20 4.77 39.09
CA THR A 602 -31.64 4.10 40.34
C THR A 602 -32.20 2.71 40.09
N GLU A 603 -32.80 2.46 38.92
CA GLU A 603 -33.47 1.22 38.61
C GLU A 603 -32.42 0.09 38.31
N PRO A 604 -32.63 -1.14 38.83
CA PRO A 604 -31.70 -2.24 38.62
C PRO A 604 -31.41 -2.56 37.16
N ILE A 605 -32.43 -2.59 36.30
CA ILE A 605 -32.30 -2.84 34.86
C ILE A 605 -31.43 -1.76 34.16
N ASP A 606 -31.53 -0.53 34.58
CA ASP A 606 -30.78 0.60 34.03
C ASP A 606 -29.30 0.53 34.47
N ARG A 607 -29.03 0.17 35.73
CA ARG A 607 -27.69 -0.04 36.27
C ARG A 607 -26.98 -1.17 35.56
N ASP A 608 -27.65 -2.28 35.30
CA ASP A 608 -27.17 -3.42 34.57
C ASP A 608 -26.81 -3.01 33.13
N PHE A 609 -27.70 -2.26 32.49
CA PHE A 609 -27.45 -1.80 31.10
C PHE A 609 -26.24 -0.88 30.99
N ILE A 610 -26.01 0.01 31.97
CA ILE A 610 -24.81 0.85 32.05
C ILE A 610 -23.55 0.02 32.33
N ALA A 611 -23.65 -1.09 33.10
CA ALA A 611 -22.50 -1.98 33.30
C ALA A 611 -22.10 -2.70 32.01
N LEU A 612 -23.06 -3.10 31.17
CA LEU A 612 -22.80 -3.63 29.82
C LEU A 612 -22.15 -2.56 28.92
N LEU A 613 -22.65 -1.32 28.93
CA LEU A 613 -22.06 -0.20 28.19
C LEU A 613 -20.62 0.08 28.63
N ALA A 614 -20.35 0.04 29.93
CA ALA A 614 -19.01 0.20 30.49
C ALA A 614 -18.03 -0.88 29.95
N ASN A 615 -18.49 -2.11 29.79
CA ASN A 615 -17.70 -3.17 29.15
C ASN A 615 -17.41 -2.85 27.68
N VAL A 616 -18.39 -2.36 26.92
CA VAL A 616 -18.20 -1.95 25.51
C VAL A 616 -17.16 -0.83 25.38
N VAL A 617 -17.19 0.17 26.26
CA VAL A 617 -16.18 1.25 26.30
C VAL A 617 -14.80 0.67 26.52
N ASN A 618 -14.63 -0.28 27.45
CA ASN A 618 -13.34 -0.93 27.68
C ASN A 618 -12.89 -1.76 26.49
N GLU A 619 -13.76 -2.58 25.89
CA GLU A 619 -13.43 -3.41 24.74
C GLU A 619 -13.06 -2.57 23.51
N ALA A 620 -13.82 -1.52 23.22
CA ALA A 620 -13.54 -0.60 22.11
C ALA A 620 -12.21 0.13 22.33
N THR A 621 -11.95 0.63 23.55
CA THR A 621 -10.68 1.29 23.91
C THR A 621 -9.49 0.35 23.77
N ALA A 622 -9.60 -0.87 24.28
CA ALA A 622 -8.54 -1.89 24.15
C ALA A 622 -8.26 -2.23 22.69
N ALA A 623 -9.31 -2.39 21.88
CA ALA A 623 -9.20 -2.68 20.46
C ALA A 623 -8.50 -1.53 19.69
N PHE A 624 -8.86 -0.29 19.94
CA PHE A 624 -8.19 0.86 19.35
C PHE A 624 -6.72 0.99 19.77
N ASN A 625 -6.40 0.68 21.02
CA ASN A 625 -5.02 0.72 21.51
C ASN A 625 -4.12 -0.34 20.87
N THR A 626 -4.70 -1.40 20.32
CA THR A 626 -4.01 -2.43 19.53
C THR A 626 -4.21 -2.26 18.01
N TYR A 627 -4.76 -1.14 17.57
CA TYR A 627 -5.08 -0.83 16.17
C TYR A 627 -6.10 -1.78 15.52
N ASP A 628 -6.84 -2.56 16.30
CA ASP A 628 -7.96 -3.41 15.84
C ASP A 628 -9.27 -2.61 15.80
N TYR A 629 -9.30 -1.58 14.96
CA TYR A 629 -10.47 -0.70 14.80
C TYR A 629 -11.72 -1.46 14.35
N ALA A 630 -11.56 -2.53 13.56
CA ALA A 630 -12.70 -3.32 13.09
C ALA A 630 -13.42 -4.00 14.26
N ARG A 631 -12.68 -4.49 15.27
CA ARG A 631 -13.26 -5.02 16.49
C ARG A 631 -13.96 -3.95 17.33
N ALA A 632 -13.38 -2.76 17.41
CA ALA A 632 -14.02 -1.63 18.09
C ALA A 632 -15.38 -1.30 17.46
N LEU A 633 -15.46 -1.26 16.12
CA LEU A 633 -16.71 -1.08 15.38
C LEU A 633 -17.69 -2.22 15.66
N GLU A 634 -17.27 -3.47 15.53
CA GLU A 634 -18.11 -4.68 15.75
C GLU A 634 -18.78 -4.65 17.14
N ARG A 635 -18.00 -4.37 18.20
CA ARG A 635 -18.51 -4.32 19.58
C ARG A 635 -19.46 -3.16 19.81
N THR A 636 -19.10 -1.99 19.30
CA THR A 636 -19.94 -0.79 19.42
C THR A 636 -21.26 -0.96 18.67
N GLU A 637 -21.22 -1.46 17.43
CA GLU A 637 -22.40 -1.68 16.61
C GLU A 637 -23.34 -2.74 17.24
N ALA A 638 -22.80 -3.87 17.69
CA ALA A 638 -23.61 -4.90 18.35
C ALA A 638 -24.38 -4.34 19.56
N PHE A 639 -23.69 -3.55 20.39
CA PHE A 639 -24.35 -2.91 21.53
C PHE A 639 -25.33 -1.82 21.09
N PHE A 640 -25.06 -1.07 20.03
CA PHE A 640 -25.98 -0.06 19.49
C PHE A 640 -27.30 -0.70 19.04
N TRP A 641 -27.27 -1.86 18.39
CA TRP A 641 -28.49 -2.59 18.05
C TRP A 641 -29.24 -3.08 19.27
N THR A 642 -28.52 -3.63 20.28
CA THR A 642 -29.10 -3.99 21.58
C THR A 642 -29.78 -2.81 22.25
N PHE A 643 -29.14 -1.64 22.24
CA PHE A 643 -29.73 -0.39 22.73
C PHE A 643 -31.03 -0.05 22.02
N CYS A 644 -31.00 -0.04 20.67
CA CYS A 644 -32.13 0.42 19.87
C CYS A 644 -33.33 -0.55 19.85
N ASP A 645 -33.05 -1.85 19.79
CA ASP A 645 -34.09 -2.86 19.49
C ASP A 645 -34.65 -3.50 20.76
N ASN A 646 -33.89 -3.45 21.87
CA ASN A 646 -34.33 -4.00 23.14
C ASN A 646 -34.48 -2.94 24.23
N TYR A 647 -33.38 -2.27 24.62
CA TYR A 647 -33.42 -1.38 25.80
C TYR A 647 -34.39 -0.20 25.63
N VAL A 648 -34.30 0.50 24.48
CA VAL A 648 -35.19 1.62 24.17
C VAL A 648 -36.67 1.20 24.23
N GLU A 649 -37.00 0.05 23.64
CA GLU A 649 -38.36 -0.45 23.64
C GLU A 649 -38.85 -0.89 25.03
N LEU A 650 -37.96 -1.47 25.86
CA LEU A 650 -38.30 -1.81 27.25
C LEU A 650 -38.67 -0.57 28.09
N VAL A 651 -37.78 0.43 28.05
CA VAL A 651 -37.93 1.60 28.96
C VAL A 651 -38.80 2.71 28.38
N LYS A 652 -39.33 2.56 27.20
CA LYS A 652 -40.02 3.59 26.43
C LYS A 652 -41.17 4.24 27.24
N THR A 653 -42.06 3.45 27.79
CA THR A 653 -43.21 3.95 28.57
C THR A 653 -42.74 4.72 29.82
N ARG A 654 -41.75 4.15 30.53
CA ARG A 654 -41.14 4.77 31.70
C ARG A 654 -40.45 6.09 31.35
N ALA A 655 -39.78 6.18 30.21
CA ALA A 655 -39.12 7.38 29.72
C ALA A 655 -40.10 8.49 29.31
N TYR A 656 -41.35 8.16 28.91
CA TYR A 656 -42.44 9.12 28.73
C TYR A 656 -42.96 9.68 30.06
N GLY A 657 -42.78 8.94 31.18
CA GLY A 657 -43.40 9.28 32.46
C GLY A 657 -44.88 8.94 32.49
N GLU A 658 -45.29 7.99 31.68
CA GLU A 658 -46.69 7.56 31.51
C GLU A 658 -46.89 6.15 32.11
N GLY A 659 -48.14 5.81 32.42
CA GLY A 659 -48.51 4.49 32.91
C GLY A 659 -48.92 4.51 34.39
N GLU A 660 -49.69 3.50 34.80
CA GLU A 660 -50.27 3.40 36.18
C GLU A 660 -49.20 3.31 37.27
N ASN A 661 -47.98 2.86 36.95
CA ASN A 661 -46.86 2.69 37.86
C ASN A 661 -45.69 3.66 37.59
N ALA A 662 -45.93 4.76 36.87
CA ALA A 662 -44.89 5.75 36.58
C ALA A 662 -44.48 6.45 37.88
N THR A 663 -43.17 6.40 38.19
CA THR A 663 -42.58 7.16 39.30
C THR A 663 -41.60 8.19 38.74
N GLU A 664 -41.49 9.32 39.44
CA GLU A 664 -40.51 10.35 39.03
C GLU A 664 -39.09 9.81 39.05
N ALA A 665 -38.72 8.98 40.05
CA ALA A 665 -37.41 8.33 40.12
C ALA A 665 -37.18 7.37 38.96
N GLY A 666 -38.14 6.50 38.62
CA GLY A 666 -38.03 5.57 37.49
C GLY A 666 -37.95 6.29 36.15
N THR A 667 -38.72 7.37 35.96
CA THR A 667 -38.66 8.20 34.74
C THR A 667 -37.28 8.88 34.61
N SER A 668 -36.79 9.46 35.70
CA SER A 668 -35.47 10.08 35.78
C SER A 668 -34.34 9.06 35.48
N SER A 669 -34.44 7.86 36.04
CA SER A 669 -33.49 6.77 35.80
C SER A 669 -33.45 6.37 34.31
N ALA A 670 -34.60 6.13 33.67
CA ALA A 670 -34.68 5.78 32.26
C ALA A 670 -34.09 6.89 31.37
N ARG A 671 -34.46 8.14 31.62
CA ARG A 671 -33.97 9.30 30.83
C ARG A 671 -32.46 9.48 30.99
N ALA A 672 -31.92 9.33 32.19
CA ALA A 672 -30.48 9.40 32.45
C ALA A 672 -29.74 8.30 31.70
N THR A 673 -30.21 7.06 31.74
CA THR A 673 -29.58 5.94 31.04
C THR A 673 -29.64 6.14 29.54
N LEU A 674 -30.77 6.57 28.97
CA LEU A 674 -30.91 6.87 27.55
C LEU A 674 -29.94 7.98 27.08
N ALA A 675 -29.85 9.09 27.84
CA ALA A 675 -28.98 10.22 27.50
C ALA A 675 -27.49 9.86 27.55
N ILE A 676 -27.07 9.19 28.66
CA ILE A 676 -25.67 8.78 28.84
C ILE A 676 -25.29 7.77 27.78
N THR A 677 -26.13 6.76 27.52
CA THR A 677 -25.86 5.75 26.48
C THR A 677 -25.76 6.39 25.11
N LEU A 678 -26.66 7.30 24.76
CA LEU A 678 -26.60 8.02 23.48
C LEU A 678 -25.31 8.81 23.33
N SER A 679 -24.90 9.58 24.33
CA SER A 679 -23.67 10.36 24.34
C SER A 679 -22.43 9.48 24.14
N VAL A 680 -22.36 8.34 24.82
CA VAL A 680 -21.26 7.39 24.70
C VAL A 680 -21.23 6.75 23.32
N LEU A 681 -22.36 6.25 22.84
CA LEU A 681 -22.44 5.60 21.51
C LEU A 681 -22.12 6.55 20.36
N GLN A 682 -22.56 7.81 20.44
CA GLN A 682 -22.18 8.82 19.43
C GLN A 682 -20.66 8.98 19.35
N ARG A 683 -19.97 9.07 20.48
CA ARG A 683 -18.51 9.19 20.54
C ARG A 683 -17.78 7.91 20.12
N LEU A 684 -18.29 6.73 20.48
CA LEU A 684 -17.72 5.46 20.03
C LEU A 684 -17.88 5.25 18.51
N LEU A 685 -18.98 5.73 17.91
CA LEU A 685 -19.27 5.63 16.48
C LEU A 685 -18.63 6.76 15.65
N ALA A 686 -18.27 7.88 16.27
CA ALA A 686 -17.76 9.07 15.57
C ALA A 686 -16.53 8.79 14.66
N PRO A 687 -15.57 7.94 15.01
CA PRO A 687 -14.47 7.61 14.09
C PRO A 687 -14.92 6.93 12.80
N PHE A 688 -16.01 6.17 12.83
CA PHE A 688 -16.46 5.31 11.74
C PHE A 688 -17.47 5.98 10.81
N ILE A 689 -18.50 6.61 11.40
CA ILE A 689 -19.61 7.29 10.71
C ILE A 689 -19.67 8.77 11.13
N PRO A 690 -18.68 9.57 10.74
CA PRO A 690 -18.45 10.91 11.26
C PRO A 690 -19.55 11.90 10.95
N PHE A 691 -20.23 11.78 9.81
CA PHE A 691 -21.21 12.78 9.39
C PHE A 691 -22.48 12.71 10.23
N VAL A 692 -23.06 11.53 10.40
CA VAL A 692 -24.28 11.38 11.19
C VAL A 692 -24.04 11.65 12.68
N THR A 693 -22.87 11.24 13.20
CA THR A 693 -22.55 11.48 14.61
C THR A 693 -22.32 12.97 14.90
N GLU A 694 -21.66 13.69 14.00
CA GLU A 694 -21.51 15.14 14.10
C GLU A 694 -22.84 15.88 14.00
N GLU A 695 -23.71 15.49 13.03
CA GLU A 695 -25.03 16.07 12.86
C GLU A 695 -25.84 15.94 14.14
N VAL A 696 -25.93 14.75 14.70
CA VAL A 696 -26.70 14.49 15.90
C VAL A 696 -26.09 15.13 17.14
N TRP A 697 -24.76 15.13 17.26
CA TRP A 697 -24.06 15.75 18.37
C TRP A 697 -24.43 17.23 18.55
N ARG A 698 -24.46 17.98 17.45
CA ARG A 698 -24.81 19.40 17.41
C ARG A 698 -26.23 19.72 17.82
N TRP A 699 -27.13 18.75 17.92
CA TRP A 699 -28.50 19.00 18.38
C TRP A 699 -28.59 19.25 19.88
N TRP A 700 -27.58 18.85 20.66
CA TRP A 700 -27.63 18.91 22.10
C TRP A 700 -26.29 19.14 22.81
N HIS A 701 -25.21 19.26 22.09
CA HIS A 701 -23.89 19.63 22.59
C HIS A 701 -23.28 20.78 21.81
N ASP A 702 -22.48 21.59 22.47
CA ASP A 702 -21.62 22.58 21.83
C ASP A 702 -20.36 21.94 21.29
N GLY A 703 -19.82 22.49 20.20
CA GLY A 703 -18.60 21.99 19.57
C GLY A 703 -18.82 20.72 18.73
N SER A 704 -17.72 20.08 18.35
CA SER A 704 -17.72 18.91 17.49
C SER A 704 -17.51 17.62 18.28
N VAL A 705 -18.23 16.55 17.91
CA VAL A 705 -18.02 15.21 18.47
C VAL A 705 -16.57 14.71 18.26
N HIS A 706 -15.91 15.17 17.21
CA HIS A 706 -14.56 14.73 16.84
C HIS A 706 -13.43 15.32 17.69
N VAL A 707 -13.75 16.31 18.54
CA VAL A 707 -12.86 16.86 19.56
C VAL A 707 -13.39 16.65 20.97
N ALA A 708 -14.58 16.03 21.09
CA ALA A 708 -15.13 15.61 22.38
C ALA A 708 -14.23 14.49 22.99
N PRO A 709 -14.11 14.43 24.31
CA PRO A 709 -13.31 13.38 24.97
C PRO A 709 -13.82 11.97 24.64
N TRP A 710 -12.91 11.05 24.41
CA TRP A 710 -13.27 9.62 24.30
C TRP A 710 -13.93 9.14 25.59
N PRO A 711 -14.98 8.29 25.52
CA PRO A 711 -15.72 7.83 26.69
C PRO A 711 -14.84 7.15 27.73
N VAL A 712 -15.09 7.44 29.02
CA VAL A 712 -14.39 6.86 30.15
C VAL A 712 -15.38 6.36 31.21
N LEU A 713 -14.96 5.38 32.03
CA LEU A 713 -15.83 4.75 33.02
C LEU A 713 -16.35 5.75 34.09
N ALA A 714 -15.58 6.80 34.39
CA ALA A 714 -15.96 7.83 35.37
C ALA A 714 -17.29 8.52 35.03
N GLU A 715 -17.56 8.75 33.73
CA GLU A 715 -18.82 9.37 33.27
C GLU A 715 -20.03 8.42 33.33
N LEU A 716 -19.80 7.14 33.56
CA LEU A 716 -20.82 6.11 33.78
C LEU A 716 -21.11 5.86 35.29
N GLY A 717 -20.56 6.71 36.18
CA GLY A 717 -20.73 6.55 37.64
C GLY A 717 -19.80 5.51 38.27
N ASN A 718 -18.67 5.21 37.62
CA ASN A 718 -17.67 4.21 38.04
C ASN A 718 -18.30 2.81 38.29
N VAL A 719 -19.29 2.42 37.51
CA VAL A 719 -19.86 1.07 37.55
C VAL A 719 -18.82 0.02 37.18
N THR A 720 -18.92 -1.15 37.78
CA THR A 720 -18.08 -2.28 37.38
C THR A 720 -18.50 -2.77 36.02
N PRO A 721 -17.61 -2.79 35.01
CA PRO A 721 -17.92 -3.33 33.70
C PRO A 721 -18.32 -4.80 33.77
N SER A 722 -19.36 -5.20 33.06
CA SER A 722 -19.82 -6.58 33.00
C SER A 722 -20.14 -6.99 31.57
N ARG A 723 -19.89 -8.25 31.24
CA ARG A 723 -20.35 -8.88 30.00
C ARG A 723 -21.72 -9.51 30.16
N ASP A 724 -22.03 -9.88 31.38
CA ASP A 724 -23.27 -10.55 31.75
C ASP A 724 -24.14 -9.58 32.54
N SER A 725 -25.44 -9.75 32.44
CA SER A 725 -26.43 -8.94 33.15
C SER A 725 -27.35 -9.84 33.99
N ALA A 726 -27.52 -9.48 35.26
CA ALA A 726 -28.37 -10.23 36.18
C ALA A 726 -29.85 -9.93 35.94
N VAL A 727 -30.23 -8.72 35.48
CA VAL A 727 -31.61 -8.31 35.32
C VAL A 727 -31.96 -8.11 33.86
N TYR A 728 -31.17 -7.30 33.13
CA TYR A 728 -31.47 -6.89 31.77
C TYR A 728 -31.61 -8.07 30.81
N GLU A 729 -30.65 -9.01 30.80
CA GLU A 729 -30.69 -10.17 29.89
C GLU A 729 -31.89 -11.08 30.18
N GLN A 730 -32.21 -11.29 31.43
CA GLN A 730 -33.37 -12.12 31.81
C GLN A 730 -34.68 -11.51 31.35
N VAL A 731 -34.81 -10.18 31.50
CA VAL A 731 -36.00 -9.45 31.03
C VAL A 731 -36.08 -9.45 29.50
N CYS A 732 -34.95 -9.32 28.81
CA CYS A 732 -34.89 -9.44 27.36
C CYS A 732 -35.29 -10.83 26.86
N GLU A 733 -34.82 -11.92 27.50
CA GLU A 733 -35.19 -13.28 27.14
C GLU A 733 -36.71 -13.50 27.20
N VAL A 734 -37.34 -13.01 28.25
CA VAL A 734 -38.80 -13.05 28.39
C VAL A 734 -39.51 -12.23 27.33
N LEU A 735 -39.01 -11.02 27.05
CA LEU A 735 -39.60 -10.14 25.98
C LEU A 735 -39.46 -10.78 24.60
N GLU A 736 -38.34 -11.45 24.32
CA GLU A 736 -38.12 -12.20 23.08
C GLU A 736 -39.10 -13.37 22.96
N ALA A 737 -39.36 -14.11 24.04
CA ALA A 737 -40.37 -15.15 24.03
C ALA A 737 -41.76 -14.60 23.70
N VAL A 738 -42.13 -13.47 24.26
CA VAL A 738 -43.41 -12.78 23.95
C VAL A 738 -43.46 -12.38 22.47
N ARG A 739 -42.43 -11.75 21.95
CA ARG A 739 -42.32 -11.35 20.52
C ARG A 739 -42.38 -12.54 19.57
N ARG A 740 -41.72 -13.63 19.94
CA ARG A 740 -41.70 -14.89 19.18
C ARG A 740 -43.10 -15.51 19.10
N GLU A 741 -43.84 -15.57 20.22
CA GLU A 741 -45.19 -16.09 20.25
C GLU A 741 -46.13 -15.26 19.36
N LYS A 742 -46.08 -13.90 19.47
CA LYS A 742 -46.85 -13.02 18.60
C LYS A 742 -46.55 -13.25 17.11
N SER A 743 -45.27 -13.42 16.78
CA SER A 743 -44.84 -13.72 15.42
C SER A 743 -45.32 -15.11 14.94
N THR A 744 -45.24 -16.12 15.79
CA THR A 744 -45.72 -17.50 15.51
C THR A 744 -47.19 -17.53 15.23
N GLN A 745 -47.98 -16.79 16.01
CA GLN A 745 -49.42 -16.65 15.81
C GLN A 745 -49.78 -15.61 14.71
N LYS A 746 -48.77 -14.99 14.06
CA LYS A 746 -48.94 -14.03 12.95
C LYS A 746 -49.82 -12.83 13.33
N VAL A 747 -49.73 -12.37 14.58
CA VAL A 747 -50.43 -11.20 15.10
C VAL A 747 -49.49 -10.00 15.19
N SER A 748 -50.09 -8.80 15.28
CA SER A 748 -49.32 -7.55 15.47
C SER A 748 -48.51 -7.61 16.79
N GLN A 749 -47.30 -7.02 16.81
CA GLN A 749 -46.52 -6.86 18.04
C GLN A 749 -47.27 -5.99 19.08
N LYS A 750 -48.28 -5.23 18.69
CA LYS A 750 -49.14 -4.47 19.56
C LYS A 750 -50.27 -5.30 20.20
N ASN A 751 -50.45 -6.57 19.74
CA ASN A 751 -51.48 -7.42 20.33
C ASN A 751 -51.19 -7.63 21.83
N GLU A 752 -52.23 -7.55 22.67
CA GLU A 752 -52.09 -7.74 24.11
C GLU A 752 -51.81 -9.21 24.46
N VAL A 753 -51.05 -9.43 25.53
CA VAL A 753 -50.83 -10.72 26.18
C VAL A 753 -51.74 -10.79 27.35
N GLU A 754 -52.70 -11.72 27.34
CA GLU A 754 -53.65 -11.92 28.39
C GLU A 754 -52.97 -12.42 29.69
N LEU A 755 -52.06 -13.38 29.52
CA LEU A 755 -51.31 -13.93 30.63
C LEU A 755 -49.88 -14.27 30.17
N LEU A 756 -48.88 -13.78 30.90
CA LEU A 756 -47.50 -14.19 30.83
C LEU A 756 -47.13 -14.99 32.08
N LYS A 757 -46.97 -16.30 31.95
CA LYS A 757 -46.56 -17.18 33.05
C LYS A 757 -45.09 -17.57 32.89
N ILE A 758 -44.31 -17.41 33.97
CA ILE A 758 -42.89 -17.74 34.01
C ILE A 758 -42.64 -18.66 35.21
N ASP A 759 -42.24 -19.88 34.92
CA ASP A 759 -41.78 -20.82 35.92
C ASP A 759 -40.23 -20.90 35.85
N GLY A 760 -39.53 -20.76 36.98
CA GLY A 760 -38.05 -20.77 36.96
C GLY A 760 -37.42 -20.69 38.34
N PRO A 761 -36.06 -20.72 38.42
CA PRO A 761 -35.33 -20.60 39.69
C PRO A 761 -35.63 -19.26 40.40
N ALA A 762 -35.64 -19.28 41.76
CA ALA A 762 -35.96 -18.11 42.57
C ALA A 762 -35.10 -16.87 42.24
N GLU A 763 -33.82 -17.05 41.96
CA GLU A 763 -32.87 -15.99 41.57
C GLU A 763 -33.30 -15.33 40.26
N LEU A 764 -33.62 -16.11 39.22
CA LEU A 764 -34.10 -15.65 37.92
C LEU A 764 -35.41 -14.89 38.06
N LEU A 765 -36.37 -15.41 38.83
CA LEU A 765 -37.65 -14.74 39.08
C LEU A 765 -37.43 -13.42 39.83
N GLY A 766 -36.45 -13.37 40.74
CA GLY A 766 -36.05 -12.13 41.40
C GLY A 766 -35.52 -11.07 40.45
N ALA A 767 -34.71 -11.49 39.49
CA ALA A 767 -34.21 -10.62 38.42
C ALA A 767 -35.36 -10.10 37.54
N ILE A 768 -36.29 -10.96 37.12
CA ILE A 768 -37.42 -10.58 36.29
C ILE A 768 -38.35 -9.61 37.02
N ARG A 769 -38.59 -9.77 38.34
CA ARG A 769 -39.36 -8.82 39.14
C ARG A 769 -38.81 -7.41 39.10
N ASN A 770 -37.50 -7.24 39.07
CA ASN A 770 -36.83 -5.92 38.96
C ASN A 770 -37.09 -5.22 37.64
N GLY A 771 -37.53 -5.93 36.59
CA GLY A 771 -37.89 -5.38 35.27
C GLY A 771 -39.37 -5.60 34.91
N GLU A 772 -40.20 -6.05 35.85
CA GLU A 772 -41.59 -6.46 35.58
C GLU A 772 -42.44 -5.35 34.96
N THR A 773 -42.33 -4.12 35.47
CA THR A 773 -43.07 -2.97 34.93
C THR A 773 -42.71 -2.66 33.48
N ASP A 774 -41.44 -2.63 33.17
CA ASP A 774 -40.93 -2.40 31.80
C ASP A 774 -41.34 -3.55 30.85
N LEU A 775 -41.25 -4.79 31.33
CA LEU A 775 -41.66 -5.97 30.58
C LEU A 775 -43.18 -6.02 30.31
N LYS A 776 -43.98 -5.67 31.28
CA LYS A 776 -45.46 -5.53 31.10
C LYS A 776 -45.78 -4.52 30.02
N ASN A 777 -45.18 -3.33 30.11
CA ASN A 777 -45.41 -2.27 29.16
C ASN A 777 -44.92 -2.63 27.75
N ALA A 778 -43.70 -3.10 27.62
CA ALA A 778 -43.10 -3.45 26.31
C ALA A 778 -43.77 -4.68 25.68
N GLY A 779 -44.16 -5.65 26.46
CA GLY A 779 -44.84 -6.86 26.02
C GLY A 779 -46.34 -6.71 25.81
N GLY A 780 -46.97 -5.63 26.34
CA GLY A 780 -48.42 -5.46 26.38
C GLY A 780 -49.08 -6.53 27.23
N VAL A 781 -48.50 -6.83 28.41
CA VAL A 781 -48.93 -7.94 29.29
C VAL A 781 -49.94 -7.44 30.33
N LYS A 782 -51.14 -8.05 30.37
CA LYS A 782 -52.20 -7.75 31.34
C LYS A 782 -51.97 -8.44 32.67
N ALA A 783 -51.71 -9.75 32.63
CA ALA A 783 -51.54 -10.53 33.83
C ALA A 783 -50.14 -11.23 33.82
N PHE A 784 -49.53 -11.34 35.02
CA PHE A 784 -48.18 -11.87 35.19
C PHE A 784 -48.19 -12.86 36.33
N GLU A 785 -47.70 -14.10 36.05
CA GLU A 785 -47.53 -15.14 37.04
C GLU A 785 -46.10 -15.61 37.12
N LEU A 786 -45.50 -15.62 38.32
CA LEU A 786 -44.14 -16.09 38.57
C LEU A 786 -44.22 -17.26 39.58
N ASN A 787 -43.74 -18.44 39.15
CA ASN A 787 -43.76 -19.64 40.00
C ASN A 787 -42.33 -20.23 40.08
N GLU A 788 -41.94 -20.63 41.25
CA GLU A 788 -40.66 -21.29 41.45
C GLU A 788 -40.63 -22.69 40.79
N SER A 789 -39.60 -22.94 40.01
CA SER A 789 -39.34 -24.18 39.30
C SER A 789 -37.85 -24.39 39.15
N ALA A 790 -37.40 -25.61 38.98
CA ALA A 790 -36.00 -25.92 38.73
C ALA A 790 -35.49 -25.48 37.33
N THR A 791 -36.41 -25.33 36.39
CA THR A 791 -36.10 -24.99 35.00
C THR A 791 -36.94 -23.81 34.52
N LEU A 792 -36.35 -22.96 33.69
CA LEU A 792 -37.06 -21.84 33.06
C LEU A 792 -38.07 -22.37 32.02
N SER A 793 -39.31 -21.93 32.18
CA SER A 793 -40.38 -22.09 31.21
C SER A 793 -41.18 -20.80 31.06
N ILE A 794 -41.39 -20.34 29.86
CA ILE A 794 -42.13 -19.11 29.56
C ILE A 794 -43.33 -19.47 28.72
N THR A 795 -44.53 -19.21 29.26
CA THR A 795 -45.80 -19.46 28.57
C THR A 795 -46.50 -18.13 28.32
N VAL A 796 -46.80 -17.88 27.04
CA VAL A 796 -47.45 -16.63 26.60
C VAL A 796 -48.84 -16.94 26.05
N THR A 797 -49.88 -16.42 26.71
CA THR A 797 -51.26 -16.51 26.23
C THR A 797 -51.70 -15.17 25.66
N LEU A 798 -51.95 -15.11 24.35
CA LEU A 798 -52.36 -13.87 23.68
C LEU A 798 -53.85 -13.58 23.93
N SER A 799 -54.22 -12.30 24.05
CA SER A 799 -55.59 -11.87 24.06
C SER A 799 -56.25 -12.18 22.70
N PRO A 800 -57.55 -12.57 22.67
CA PRO A 800 -58.27 -12.76 21.43
C PRO A 800 -58.17 -11.53 20.55
N LEU A 801 -58.04 -11.75 19.23
CA LEU A 801 -58.10 -10.60 18.31
C LEU A 801 -59.47 -9.92 18.46
N ALA A 802 -59.48 -8.62 18.74
CA ALA A 802 -60.71 -7.85 18.63
C ALA A 802 -61.23 -7.99 17.16
N ILE A 803 -62.38 -8.68 17.01
CA ILE A 803 -63.06 -8.91 15.73
C ILE A 803 -63.52 -7.58 15.15
#